data_1367d11f1043179f94e7c06ad2f3ca9e
#
_entry.id   1367d11f1043179f94e7c06ad2f3ca9e
#
_cell.length_a   1.000
_cell.length_b   1.000
_cell.length_c   1.000
_cell.angle_alpha   90.00
_cell.angle_beta   90.00
_cell.angle_gamma   90.00
#
_symmetry.space_group_name_H-M   'P 1'
#
loop_
_entity.id
_entity.type
_entity.pdbx_description
1 polymer ?
#
loop_
_entity_poly.entity_id
_entity_poly.type
_entity_poly.pdbx_seq_one_letter_code
_entity_poly.pdbx_strand_id
1 'polypeptide(L)'
;MTARMKSASLLASLAMFCCCLAHAQGTVPTFARVVGGETYTLAGQDPAQDGTTLIPTVLVPIKLTFAGKTSTMDATQDVTRILKSPLFSTYRFAEGEETQYGDALLRATFQGKKPGHTLLGTPQVKVITINIPAGEGYLLHSKRSGQSFAVVDSEYVERELFRQLPKREGQLVIAVAHNTTFYAAGDATVCCTWGTHGVDPATGNSFVLGSYLHDAPAVVTDQDIQPLTEQLAEFFYDPSHNPRSYFRTKNATGNYFVTWLRPGRDGACGGSGIGTNYFLLEPTDVNLKNNFPASKPYVARGAGFDYHLQNVALLNWYVRADRDSGVYSFPDAQALTEAAKPCSGHAQQVAHGAGTTATPVQPSGPQSRHSLIGYWTGSGFAGGKTFRLRDVSPQWDVILVAFASPAEDAPDGTLSFAPPPGMTPDELKADISWLKGRGKTVMISLGGGGQYFKLDDARDIPNFVSSVTRIVKEYGFEGVDLDFESPSLELVPGDTDFKHPVTPAIVNLISGLRQLRARLGPGFMISLVPEGTQVPGGFPCYGGQFGSELPLVYALRNILAFVDVQDYNTPPLEGLDGEIYQSHTVDYLAATMELLLHGFDVGGNPQMFFPPLPADKVVVGFLAGYDKPDVIRQAMQYIITGKASRGAAYKLRKRGGYPATLGAMLWTIDADHRENYRYSNLIGPQLHGYGEVR
;
A
#
# COMPACT_ATOMS: atom_id res chain seq x y z
N MET A 1 -7.04 52.27 -73.91
CA MET A 1 -5.62 52.66 -73.68
C MET A 1 -4.98 51.49 -72.91
N THR A 2 -4.08 50.86 -73.58
CA THR A 2 -2.89 50.06 -73.25
C THR A 2 -2.90 49.25 -71.97
N ALA A 3 -3.11 47.95 -71.98
CA ALA A 3 -2.21 46.80 -72.28
C ALA A 3 -0.92 46.77 -71.43
N ARG A 4 -0.79 45.77 -70.63
CA ARG A 4 0.43 44.95 -70.61
C ARG A 4 0.24 43.70 -69.72
N MET A 5 0.25 42.52 -70.38
CA MET A 5 0.54 41.21 -69.82
C MET A 5 1.95 41.19 -69.25
N LYS A 6 2.12 40.52 -68.14
CA LYS A 6 3.41 39.88 -67.76
C LYS A 6 3.17 38.51 -67.15
N SER A 7 3.82 37.59 -67.77
CA SER A 7 3.95 36.15 -67.52
C SER A 7 4.37 35.85 -66.09
N ALA A 8 3.71 34.84 -65.49
CA ALA A 8 4.09 34.21 -64.23
C ALA A 8 4.92 32.96 -64.52
N SER A 9 6.14 32.95 -64.01
CA SER A 9 7.03 31.77 -63.97
C SER A 9 6.66 30.88 -62.82
N LEU A 10 6.44 29.61 -63.13
CA LEU A 10 6.30 28.50 -62.15
C LEU A 10 7.65 28.24 -61.46
N LEU A 11 7.80 28.49 -60.22
CA LEU A 11 8.88 27.99 -59.36
C LEU A 11 8.27 27.00 -58.37
N ALA A 12 8.55 25.71 -58.64
CA ALA A 12 8.28 24.61 -57.72
C ALA A 12 9.25 24.70 -56.54
N SER A 13 8.76 25.12 -55.37
CA SER A 13 9.53 25.03 -54.14
C SER A 13 9.32 23.67 -53.52
N LEU A 14 10.35 22.86 -53.57
CA LEU A 14 10.50 21.62 -52.81
C LEU A 14 10.60 21.98 -51.34
N ALA A 15 9.51 21.88 -50.60
CA ALA A 15 9.52 21.99 -49.14
C ALA A 15 10.09 20.72 -48.56
N MET A 16 11.36 20.73 -48.23
CA MET A 16 12.04 19.74 -47.41
C MET A 16 11.45 19.81 -46.00
N PHE A 17 10.56 18.86 -45.68
CA PHE A 17 10.07 18.68 -44.30
C PHE A 17 11.24 18.18 -43.46
N CYS A 18 11.97 19.13 -42.88
CA CYS A 18 12.87 18.82 -41.75
C CYS A 18 11.99 18.49 -40.54
N CYS A 19 11.72 17.19 -40.31
CA CYS A 19 11.19 16.77 -39.04
C CYS A 19 12.23 17.06 -37.95
N CYS A 20 12.22 18.26 -37.40
CA CYS A 20 12.83 18.53 -36.12
C CYS A 20 11.98 17.78 -35.07
N LEU A 21 12.39 16.55 -34.74
CA LEU A 21 12.03 15.92 -33.49
C LEU A 21 12.51 16.88 -32.39
N ALA A 22 11.57 17.62 -31.80
CA ALA A 22 11.82 18.34 -30.57
C ALA A 22 12.17 17.27 -29.52
N HIS A 23 13.45 17.04 -29.30
CA HIS A 23 13.93 16.34 -28.11
C HIS A 23 13.48 17.17 -26.93
N ALA A 24 12.67 16.58 -26.05
CA ALA A 24 12.38 17.18 -24.77
C ALA A 24 13.72 17.41 -24.06
N GLN A 25 14.13 18.66 -23.94
CA GLN A 25 15.40 19.02 -23.30
C GLN A 25 15.35 18.55 -21.86
N GLY A 26 16.23 17.61 -21.47
CA GLY A 26 16.42 17.20 -20.10
C GLY A 26 16.30 15.72 -19.79
N THR A 27 15.76 14.89 -20.68
CA THR A 27 15.61 13.42 -20.48
C THR A 27 16.71 12.62 -21.15
N VAL A 28 16.90 11.36 -20.70
CA VAL A 28 17.78 10.37 -21.37
C VAL A 28 17.30 10.12 -22.81
N PRO A 29 18.17 9.62 -23.71
CA PRO A 29 17.76 9.19 -25.06
C PRO A 29 16.59 8.21 -25.01
N THR A 30 15.63 8.37 -25.91
CA THR A 30 14.47 7.48 -26.03
C THR A 30 14.19 7.14 -27.48
N PHE A 31 13.51 6.02 -27.71
CA PHE A 31 12.99 5.62 -29.02
C PHE A 31 11.55 5.13 -28.90
N ALA A 32 10.82 5.17 -30.00
CA ALA A 32 9.43 4.71 -30.06
C ALA A 32 9.30 3.42 -30.90
N ARG A 33 8.49 2.49 -30.44
CA ARG A 33 8.15 1.24 -31.13
C ARG A 33 6.67 0.95 -31.06
N VAL A 34 6.14 0.39 -32.13
CA VAL A 34 4.77 -0.15 -32.18
C VAL A 34 4.81 -1.63 -31.86
N VAL A 35 4.10 -2.05 -30.84
CA VAL A 35 3.96 -3.44 -30.42
C VAL A 35 2.47 -3.70 -30.14
N GLY A 36 1.89 -4.73 -30.77
CA GLY A 36 0.46 -5.03 -30.61
C GLY A 36 -0.50 -3.92 -31.09
N GLY A 37 -0.02 -3.00 -31.95
CA GLY A 37 -0.81 -1.86 -32.44
C GLY A 37 -0.70 -0.59 -31.60
N GLU A 38 -0.02 -0.63 -30.46
CA GLU A 38 0.20 0.51 -29.55
C GLU A 38 1.65 1.01 -29.66
N THR A 39 1.84 2.32 -29.49
CA THR A 39 3.16 2.95 -29.51
C THR A 39 3.71 3.05 -28.09
N TYR A 40 4.89 2.51 -27.87
CA TYR A 40 5.63 2.58 -26.61
C TYR A 40 6.89 3.43 -26.79
N THR A 41 7.18 4.28 -25.83
CA THR A 41 8.42 5.06 -25.74
C THR A 41 9.33 4.41 -24.71
N LEU A 42 10.51 3.97 -25.15
CA LEU A 42 11.47 3.26 -24.31
C LEU A 42 12.77 4.08 -24.17
N ALA A 43 13.50 3.87 -23.07
CA ALA A 43 14.79 4.51 -22.87
C ALA A 43 15.87 3.87 -23.76
N GLY A 44 16.79 4.68 -24.23
CA GLY A 44 17.94 4.25 -25.02
C GLY A 44 17.75 4.32 -26.53
N GLN A 45 18.26 3.33 -27.22
CA GLN A 45 18.26 3.18 -28.69
C GLN A 45 17.50 1.95 -29.11
N ASP A 46 16.80 2.05 -30.25
CA ASP A 46 16.17 0.90 -30.90
C ASP A 46 17.21 -0.17 -31.21
N PRO A 47 17.12 -1.39 -30.68
CA PRO A 47 18.06 -2.46 -30.96
C PRO A 47 18.18 -2.84 -32.44
N ALA A 48 17.20 -2.50 -33.28
CA ALA A 48 17.25 -2.75 -34.74
C ALA A 48 18.11 -1.73 -35.51
N GLN A 49 18.51 -0.63 -34.89
CA GLN A 49 19.38 0.38 -35.48
C GLN A 49 20.83 0.15 -35.09
N ASP A 50 21.76 0.33 -36.05
CA ASP A 50 23.20 0.19 -35.79
C ASP A 50 23.69 1.25 -34.79
N GLY A 51 24.69 0.87 -33.99
CA GLY A 51 25.40 1.76 -33.11
C GLY A 51 25.25 1.44 -31.63
N THR A 52 25.84 2.28 -30.79
CA THR A 52 25.78 2.14 -29.34
C THR A 52 25.41 3.50 -28.70
N THR A 53 24.33 3.53 -27.98
CA THR A 53 23.94 4.67 -27.15
C THR A 53 24.44 4.43 -25.73
N LEU A 54 25.27 5.35 -25.24
CA LEU A 54 25.68 5.38 -23.83
C LEU A 54 24.77 6.37 -23.07
N ILE A 55 24.10 5.87 -22.04
CA ILE A 55 23.36 6.71 -21.09
C ILE A 55 24.34 7.16 -20.01
N PRO A 56 24.69 8.45 -19.95
CA PRO A 56 25.52 8.97 -18.87
C PRO A 56 24.88 8.71 -17.52
N THR A 57 25.62 8.17 -16.57
CA THR A 57 25.04 7.69 -15.30
C THR A 57 25.79 8.26 -14.10
N VAL A 58 25.03 8.58 -13.07
CA VAL A 58 25.52 8.88 -11.71
C VAL A 58 24.99 7.84 -10.75
N LEU A 59 25.88 7.17 -10.01
CA LEU A 59 25.51 6.29 -8.91
C LEU A 59 25.55 7.09 -7.61
N VAL A 60 24.40 7.14 -6.91
CA VAL A 60 24.24 7.91 -5.67
C VAL A 60 23.92 6.98 -4.51
N PRO A 61 24.95 6.45 -3.82
CA PRO A 61 24.75 5.76 -2.55
C PRO A 61 24.28 6.76 -1.49
N ILE A 62 23.11 6.47 -0.89
CA ILE A 62 22.48 7.33 0.11
C ILE A 62 22.88 6.86 1.52
N LYS A 63 23.21 7.83 2.38
CA LYS A 63 23.30 7.64 3.83
C LYS A 63 22.04 8.19 4.46
N LEU A 64 21.20 7.32 5.01
CA LEU A 64 20.02 7.73 5.77
C LEU A 64 20.40 7.84 7.24
N THR A 65 20.08 8.98 7.84
CA THR A 65 20.17 9.22 9.28
C THR A 65 18.78 9.50 9.81
N PHE A 66 18.49 9.10 11.04
CA PHE A 66 17.14 9.17 11.60
C PHE A 66 17.13 10.04 12.87
N ALA A 67 16.09 10.86 13.02
CA ALA A 67 15.95 11.72 14.19
C ALA A 67 15.98 10.88 15.49
N GLY A 68 16.83 11.29 16.44
CA GLY A 68 16.95 10.63 17.74
C GLY A 68 17.63 9.24 17.73
N LYS A 69 18.14 8.77 16.58
CA LYS A 69 18.86 7.50 16.47
C LYS A 69 20.33 7.74 16.14
N THR A 70 21.21 6.87 16.64
CA THR A 70 22.64 6.90 16.34
C THR A 70 23.04 6.01 15.16
N SER A 71 22.20 5.01 14.84
CA SER A 71 22.41 4.10 13.72
C SER A 71 22.03 4.78 12.41
N THR A 72 22.75 4.43 11.35
CA THR A 72 22.54 4.95 9.97
C THR A 72 22.41 3.80 9.01
N MET A 73 21.65 4.01 7.92
CA MET A 73 21.62 3.10 6.77
C MET A 73 22.57 3.68 5.72
N ASP A 74 23.68 2.99 5.43
CA ASP A 74 24.76 3.52 4.60
C ASP A 74 25.00 2.64 3.36
N ALA A 75 24.48 3.06 2.21
CA ALA A 75 24.65 2.35 0.94
C ALA A 75 26.05 2.47 0.33
N THR A 76 26.96 3.21 0.93
CA THR A 76 28.34 3.29 0.40
C THR A 76 29.08 1.96 0.48
N GLN A 77 28.71 1.09 1.40
CA GLN A 77 29.26 -0.26 1.54
C GLN A 77 28.89 -1.18 0.36
N ASP A 78 27.84 -0.88 -0.38
CA ASP A 78 27.30 -1.73 -1.47
C ASP A 78 27.87 -1.34 -2.84
N VAL A 79 28.46 -0.15 -2.96
CA VAL A 79 28.95 0.44 -4.23
C VAL A 79 29.81 -0.52 -5.05
N THR A 80 30.77 -1.18 -4.40
CA THR A 80 31.68 -2.09 -5.10
C THR A 80 30.95 -3.29 -5.71
N ARG A 81 29.94 -3.83 -5.00
CA ARG A 81 29.15 -4.95 -5.51
C ARG A 81 28.26 -4.48 -6.65
N ILE A 82 27.62 -3.34 -6.51
CA ILE A 82 26.75 -2.75 -7.53
C ILE A 82 27.52 -2.48 -8.84
N LEU A 83 28.70 -1.87 -8.75
CA LEU A 83 29.54 -1.59 -9.92
C LEU A 83 30.03 -2.84 -10.65
N LYS A 84 30.19 -3.95 -9.95
CA LYS A 84 30.58 -5.26 -10.52
C LYS A 84 29.39 -6.10 -10.97
N SER A 85 28.16 -5.67 -10.69
CA SER A 85 26.95 -6.40 -11.04
C SER A 85 26.60 -6.29 -12.52
N PRO A 86 25.68 -7.11 -13.02
CA PRO A 86 25.17 -7.02 -14.40
C PRO A 86 24.54 -5.67 -14.76
N LEU A 87 24.28 -4.79 -13.82
CA LEU A 87 23.82 -3.42 -14.11
C LEU A 87 24.86 -2.61 -14.87
N PHE A 88 26.15 -2.73 -14.50
CA PHE A 88 27.25 -1.95 -15.07
C PHE A 88 28.32 -2.79 -15.74
N SER A 89 28.37 -4.08 -15.47
CA SER A 89 29.33 -5.02 -16.06
C SER A 89 28.62 -5.91 -17.08
N THR A 90 29.38 -6.38 -18.07
CA THR A 90 28.87 -7.34 -19.04
C THR A 90 28.61 -8.69 -18.36
N TYR A 91 27.52 -9.31 -18.71
CA TYR A 91 27.12 -10.63 -18.24
C TYR A 91 26.50 -11.42 -19.40
N ARG A 92 26.77 -12.72 -19.48
CA ARG A 92 26.18 -13.60 -20.49
C ARG A 92 24.82 -14.12 -20.00
N PHE A 93 23.75 -13.53 -20.50
CA PHE A 93 22.40 -14.01 -20.27
C PHE A 93 22.08 -15.26 -21.08
N ALA A 94 21.03 -15.99 -20.70
CA ALA A 94 20.65 -17.25 -21.33
C ALA A 94 20.38 -17.13 -22.84
N GLU A 95 19.92 -15.99 -23.30
CA GLU A 95 19.65 -15.65 -24.71
C GLU A 95 20.93 -15.37 -25.56
N GLY A 96 22.13 -15.53 -24.98
CA GLY A 96 23.37 -15.75 -25.74
C GLY A 96 24.34 -14.58 -25.86
N GLU A 97 23.97 -13.33 -25.62
CA GLU A 97 24.89 -12.20 -25.72
C GLU A 97 25.46 -11.78 -24.36
N GLU A 98 26.71 -11.31 -24.38
CA GLU A 98 27.41 -10.82 -23.21
C GLU A 98 27.33 -9.29 -23.20
N THR A 99 26.42 -8.76 -22.34
CA THR A 99 26.14 -7.32 -22.25
C THR A 99 25.61 -6.93 -20.87
N GLN A 100 25.28 -5.66 -20.67
CA GLN A 100 24.65 -5.17 -19.43
C GLN A 100 23.17 -5.56 -19.37
N TYR A 101 22.60 -5.63 -18.14
CA TYR A 101 21.21 -6.02 -17.89
C TYR A 101 20.21 -5.21 -18.71
N GLY A 102 20.28 -3.88 -18.71
CA GLY A 102 19.34 -3.02 -19.45
C GLY A 102 19.39 -3.21 -20.97
N ASP A 103 20.58 -3.39 -21.54
CA ASP A 103 20.76 -3.69 -22.95
C ASP A 103 20.18 -5.06 -23.29
N ALA A 104 20.48 -6.08 -22.49
CA ALA A 104 19.93 -7.42 -22.67
C ALA A 104 18.40 -7.45 -22.58
N LEU A 105 17.81 -6.68 -21.65
CA LEU A 105 16.36 -6.51 -21.51
C LEU A 105 15.72 -5.94 -22.79
N LEU A 106 16.25 -4.82 -23.31
CA LEU A 106 15.74 -4.22 -24.56
C LEU A 106 15.88 -5.17 -25.74
N ARG A 107 16.98 -5.89 -25.82
CA ARG A 107 17.25 -6.85 -26.89
C ARG A 107 16.36 -8.10 -26.78
N ALA A 108 16.02 -8.55 -25.58
CA ALA A 108 15.07 -9.64 -25.36
C ALA A 108 13.64 -9.26 -25.77
N THR A 109 13.28 -7.98 -25.61
CA THR A 109 11.93 -7.47 -25.92
C THR A 109 11.60 -7.55 -27.41
N PHE A 110 12.58 -7.38 -28.30
CA PHE A 110 12.36 -7.32 -29.75
C PHE A 110 13.05 -8.46 -30.49
N GLN A 111 12.42 -8.92 -31.56
CA GLN A 111 12.98 -9.92 -32.45
C GLN A 111 13.76 -9.30 -33.64
N GLY A 112 14.46 -10.15 -34.34
CA GLY A 112 15.19 -9.81 -35.58
C GLY A 112 16.66 -9.48 -35.33
N LYS A 113 17.29 -8.81 -36.31
CA LYS A 113 18.68 -8.34 -36.19
C LYS A 113 18.72 -7.20 -35.17
N LYS A 114 19.66 -7.29 -34.22
CA LYS A 114 19.80 -6.37 -33.11
C LYS A 114 21.23 -5.81 -33.04
N PRO A 115 21.66 -5.04 -34.05
CA PRO A 115 23.02 -4.50 -34.08
C PRO A 115 23.23 -3.34 -33.10
N GLY A 116 22.13 -2.78 -32.59
CA GLY A 116 22.16 -1.64 -31.67
C GLY A 116 22.28 -2.03 -30.19
N HIS A 117 22.98 -1.20 -29.43
CA HIS A 117 23.19 -1.38 -28.01
C HIS A 117 22.81 -0.13 -27.22
N THR A 118 22.23 -0.33 -26.04
CA THR A 118 22.02 0.72 -25.05
C THR A 118 22.74 0.34 -23.76
N LEU A 119 23.79 1.07 -23.44
CA LEU A 119 24.62 0.77 -22.27
C LEU A 119 24.58 1.92 -21.27
N LEU A 120 24.59 1.59 -19.98
CA LEU A 120 24.89 2.56 -18.92
C LEU A 120 26.38 2.89 -18.96
N GLY A 121 26.70 4.17 -19.01
CA GLY A 121 28.08 4.64 -18.92
C GLY A 121 28.68 4.32 -17.55
N THR A 122 30.02 4.24 -17.48
CA THR A 122 30.69 4.11 -16.17
C THR A 122 30.27 5.24 -15.23
N PRO A 123 29.60 4.96 -14.12
CA PRO A 123 28.99 5.99 -13.32
C PRO A 123 30.04 6.79 -12.50
N GLN A 124 29.77 8.09 -12.37
CA GLN A 124 30.38 8.87 -11.28
C GLN A 124 29.66 8.50 -9.98
N VAL A 125 30.42 8.23 -8.92
CA VAL A 125 29.86 7.95 -7.59
C VAL A 125 29.77 9.25 -6.79
N LYS A 126 28.57 9.60 -6.33
CA LYS A 126 28.33 10.79 -5.49
C LYS A 126 27.54 10.42 -4.25
N VAL A 127 28.17 10.43 -3.09
CA VAL A 127 27.52 10.15 -1.80
C VAL A 127 26.63 11.32 -1.40
N ILE A 128 25.39 11.01 -0.98
CA ILE A 128 24.45 11.99 -0.42
C ILE A 128 23.97 11.51 0.94
N THR A 129 23.86 12.43 1.89
CA THR A 129 23.27 12.15 3.20
C THR A 129 21.89 12.79 3.27
N ILE A 130 20.89 11.99 3.69
CA ILE A 130 19.53 12.45 3.90
C ILE A 130 19.17 12.17 5.36
N ASN A 131 18.72 13.20 6.06
CA ASN A 131 18.21 13.07 7.42
C ASN A 131 16.69 12.86 7.36
N ILE A 132 16.22 11.75 7.92
CA ILE A 132 14.81 11.37 7.99
C ILE A 132 14.24 11.90 9.31
N PRO A 133 13.36 12.90 9.29
CA PRO A 133 12.68 13.37 10.49
C PRO A 133 11.63 12.36 10.94
N ALA A 134 11.18 12.48 12.19
CA ALA A 134 10.01 11.76 12.66
C ALA A 134 8.78 12.17 11.81
N GLY A 135 8.00 11.19 11.36
CA GLY A 135 6.89 11.41 10.43
C GLY A 135 7.20 11.10 8.97
N GLU A 136 8.47 11.09 8.57
CA GLU A 136 8.88 10.75 7.21
C GLU A 136 9.54 9.36 7.13
N GLY A 137 9.58 8.65 8.25
CA GLY A 137 10.11 7.29 8.32
C GLY A 137 10.74 6.92 9.65
N TYR A 138 11.12 5.67 9.77
CA TYR A 138 11.72 5.11 10.98
C TYR A 138 12.73 4.02 10.67
N LEU A 139 13.56 3.71 11.68
CA LEU A 139 14.55 2.65 11.65
C LEU A 139 14.14 1.54 12.61
N LEU A 140 14.04 0.32 12.09
CA LEU A 140 13.84 -0.90 12.84
C LEU A 140 15.19 -1.57 13.10
N HIS A 141 15.31 -2.28 14.22
CA HIS A 141 16.51 -3.00 14.57
C HIS A 141 16.16 -4.35 15.20
N SER A 142 16.57 -5.45 14.56
CA SER A 142 16.40 -6.78 15.13
C SER A 142 17.44 -7.04 16.20
N LYS A 143 17.01 -7.27 17.44
CA LYS A 143 17.90 -7.61 18.55
C LYS A 143 18.61 -8.95 18.38
N ARG A 144 17.95 -9.90 17.72
CA ARG A 144 18.48 -11.27 17.52
C ARG A 144 19.58 -11.30 16.48
N SER A 145 19.34 -10.68 15.32
CA SER A 145 20.31 -10.70 14.22
C SER A 145 21.28 -9.51 14.25
N GLY A 146 20.95 -8.46 14.98
CA GLY A 146 21.70 -7.18 14.95
C GLY A 146 21.47 -6.39 13.68
N GLN A 147 20.57 -6.82 12.81
CA GLN A 147 20.30 -6.20 11.51
C GLN A 147 19.36 -5.01 11.67
N SER A 148 19.60 -3.97 10.87
CA SER A 148 18.74 -2.80 10.78
C SER A 148 17.99 -2.77 9.46
N PHE A 149 16.80 -2.18 9.48
CA PHE A 149 15.92 -2.04 8.33
C PHE A 149 15.18 -0.71 8.40
N ALA A 150 15.16 0.04 7.31
CA ALA A 150 14.50 1.34 7.26
C ALA A 150 13.16 1.28 6.53
N VAL A 151 12.22 2.08 6.99
CA VAL A 151 10.94 2.36 6.34
C VAL A 151 10.86 3.87 6.16
N VAL A 152 10.82 4.39 4.92
CA VAL A 152 10.88 5.82 4.65
C VAL A 152 9.93 6.24 3.52
N ASP A 153 9.51 7.50 3.53
CA ASP A 153 8.73 8.09 2.44
C ASP A 153 9.60 8.26 1.19
N SER A 154 9.16 7.71 0.04
CA SER A 154 9.88 7.81 -1.22
C SER A 154 9.92 9.26 -1.74
N GLU A 155 8.81 10.00 -1.64
CA GLU A 155 8.74 11.40 -2.10
C GLU A 155 9.64 12.32 -1.26
N TYR A 156 9.75 12.04 0.05
CA TYR A 156 10.68 12.75 0.90
C TYR A 156 12.13 12.52 0.46
N VAL A 157 12.50 11.24 0.27
CA VAL A 157 13.86 10.88 -0.17
C VAL A 157 14.18 11.49 -1.53
N GLU A 158 13.28 11.43 -2.49
CA GLU A 158 13.44 12.04 -3.82
C GLU A 158 13.64 13.55 -3.71
N ARG A 159 12.81 14.25 -2.97
CA ARG A 159 12.90 15.69 -2.77
C ARG A 159 14.25 16.10 -2.19
N GLU A 160 14.72 15.41 -1.16
CA GLU A 160 16.00 15.68 -0.52
C GLU A 160 17.20 15.28 -1.41
N LEU A 161 17.07 14.22 -2.20
CA LEU A 161 18.03 13.78 -3.19
C LEU A 161 18.24 14.88 -4.25
N PHE A 162 17.16 15.33 -4.87
CA PHE A 162 17.25 16.31 -5.97
C PHE A 162 17.52 17.72 -5.50
N ARG A 163 17.26 18.06 -4.24
CA ARG A 163 17.75 19.31 -3.63
C ARG A 163 19.28 19.40 -3.59
N GLN A 164 19.97 18.23 -3.52
CA GLN A 164 21.43 18.14 -3.44
C GLN A 164 22.10 17.80 -4.78
N LEU A 165 21.33 17.45 -5.81
CA LEU A 165 21.82 17.15 -7.15
C LEU A 165 21.58 18.31 -8.11
N PRO A 166 22.59 18.72 -8.90
CA PRO A 166 22.37 19.70 -9.95
C PRO A 166 21.53 19.08 -11.07
N LYS A 167 20.76 19.94 -11.75
CA LYS A 167 20.13 19.56 -13.02
C LYS A 167 21.20 19.15 -14.04
N ARG A 168 21.04 17.98 -14.65
CA ARG A 168 21.91 17.48 -15.72
C ARG A 168 21.09 16.78 -16.79
N GLU A 169 21.02 17.40 -17.94
CA GLU A 169 20.26 16.89 -19.07
C GLU A 169 20.87 15.57 -19.59
N GLY A 170 20.03 14.60 -19.95
CA GLY A 170 20.44 13.34 -20.55
C GLY A 170 21.20 12.39 -19.64
N GLN A 171 21.25 12.63 -18.33
CA GLN A 171 21.91 11.77 -17.35
C GLN A 171 20.88 10.99 -16.53
N LEU A 172 21.15 9.70 -16.32
CA LEU A 172 20.38 8.85 -15.40
C LEU A 172 21.02 8.89 -14.01
N VAL A 173 20.24 9.24 -13.00
CA VAL A 173 20.59 9.13 -11.59
C VAL A 173 20.14 7.76 -11.07
N ILE A 174 21.08 6.91 -10.63
CA ILE A 174 20.76 5.65 -9.94
C ILE A 174 21.07 5.87 -8.47
N ALA A 175 20.04 6.11 -7.69
CA ALA A 175 20.10 6.32 -6.25
C ALA A 175 19.86 5.01 -5.52
N VAL A 176 20.69 4.74 -4.51
CA VAL A 176 20.67 3.46 -3.78
C VAL A 176 20.54 3.71 -2.30
N ALA A 177 19.54 3.12 -1.67
CA ALA A 177 19.42 3.00 -0.23
C ALA A 177 19.85 1.59 0.22
N HIS A 178 20.31 1.44 1.46
CA HIS A 178 20.69 0.15 2.03
C HIS A 178 19.58 -0.39 2.92
N ASN A 179 19.13 -1.65 2.71
CA ASN A 179 18.12 -2.32 3.53
C ASN A 179 16.92 -1.41 3.86
N THR A 180 16.32 -0.82 2.84
CA THR A 180 15.27 0.17 2.99
C THR A 180 14.05 -0.22 2.17
N THR A 181 12.86 -0.17 2.76
CA THR A 181 11.60 -0.17 2.00
C THR A 181 10.99 1.22 1.99
N PHE A 182 10.19 1.50 0.97
CA PHE A 182 9.57 2.79 0.79
C PHE A 182 8.06 2.68 0.88
N TYR A 183 7.44 3.73 1.42
CA TYR A 183 6.03 4.01 1.22
C TYR A 183 5.88 5.27 0.37
N ALA A 184 4.71 5.53 -0.16
CA ALA A 184 4.51 6.58 -1.14
C ALA A 184 3.45 7.59 -0.69
N ALA A 185 3.48 8.77 -1.33
CA ALA A 185 2.50 9.84 -1.16
C ALA A 185 2.40 10.43 0.26
N GLY A 186 3.43 10.25 1.10
CA GLY A 186 3.39 10.65 2.50
C GLY A 186 2.49 9.78 3.37
N ASP A 187 2.01 8.65 2.85
CA ASP A 187 1.04 7.77 3.51
C ASP A 187 1.63 6.36 3.65
N ALA A 188 1.99 5.97 4.86
CA ALA A 188 2.63 4.69 5.13
C ALA A 188 1.70 3.48 4.95
N THR A 189 0.40 3.67 4.73
CA THR A 189 -0.51 2.61 4.32
C THR A 189 -0.39 2.28 2.83
N VAL A 190 0.22 3.18 2.05
CA VAL A 190 0.62 2.94 0.66
C VAL A 190 2.02 2.31 0.66
N CYS A 191 2.18 1.23 1.36
CA CYS A 191 3.42 0.47 1.52
C CYS A 191 3.24 -0.96 0.94
N CYS A 192 4.26 -1.67 0.52
CA CYS A 192 5.66 -1.28 0.52
C CYS A 192 6.23 -1.50 -0.86
N THR A 193 7.10 -0.61 -1.31
CA THR A 193 7.88 -0.77 -2.53
C THR A 193 9.37 -0.80 -2.21
N TRP A 194 10.16 -1.42 -3.07
CA TRP A 194 11.60 -1.46 -2.93
C TRP A 194 12.30 -0.31 -3.66
N GLY A 195 11.54 0.52 -4.35
CA GLY A 195 12.06 1.64 -5.10
C GLY A 195 11.02 2.36 -5.93
N THR A 196 11.48 3.30 -6.74
CA THR A 196 10.69 4.07 -7.70
C THR A 196 11.59 4.58 -8.81
N HIS A 197 11.01 4.95 -9.95
CA HIS A 197 11.74 5.51 -11.08
C HIS A 197 10.96 6.65 -11.71
N GLY A 198 11.58 7.37 -12.62
CA GLY A 198 10.88 8.40 -13.38
C GLY A 198 11.71 9.63 -13.69
N VAL A 199 11.02 10.76 -13.77
CA VAL A 199 11.62 12.09 -13.98
C VAL A 199 11.24 13.00 -12.82
N ASP A 200 12.23 13.56 -12.13
CA ASP A 200 11.98 14.54 -11.09
C ASP A 200 11.38 15.82 -11.70
N PRO A 201 10.17 16.20 -11.31
CA PRO A 201 9.47 17.34 -11.94
C PRO A 201 10.13 18.70 -11.67
N ALA A 202 10.97 18.81 -10.63
CA ALA A 202 11.63 20.07 -10.29
C ALA A 202 12.91 20.27 -11.09
N THR A 203 13.69 19.22 -11.31
CA THR A 203 14.98 19.28 -12.00
C THR A 203 14.95 18.74 -13.43
N GLY A 204 13.99 17.88 -13.78
CA GLY A 204 13.94 17.16 -15.04
C GLY A 204 14.99 16.04 -15.14
N ASN A 205 15.62 15.64 -14.03
CA ASN A 205 16.55 14.52 -14.01
C ASN A 205 15.79 13.20 -14.09
N SER A 206 16.20 12.34 -15.02
CA SER A 206 15.75 10.94 -15.03
C SER A 206 16.41 10.19 -13.89
N PHE A 207 15.64 9.32 -13.20
CA PHE A 207 16.18 8.59 -12.05
C PHE A 207 15.60 7.18 -11.88
N VAL A 208 16.36 6.39 -11.16
CA VAL A 208 15.97 5.13 -10.51
C VAL A 208 16.40 5.27 -9.06
N LEU A 209 15.48 5.10 -8.13
CA LEU A 209 15.73 4.95 -6.71
C LEU A 209 15.41 3.51 -6.33
N GLY A 210 16.33 2.80 -5.70
CA GLY A 210 16.06 1.43 -5.28
C GLY A 210 16.88 1.03 -4.05
N SER A 211 16.46 -0.03 -3.38
CA SER A 211 17.18 -0.60 -2.26
C SER A 211 18.21 -1.62 -2.71
N TYR A 212 19.34 -1.67 -2.02
CA TYR A 212 20.27 -2.80 -2.03
C TYR A 212 20.05 -3.59 -0.74
N LEU A 213 19.70 -4.86 -0.86
CA LEU A 213 19.34 -5.71 0.27
C LEU A 213 20.49 -6.66 0.61
N HIS A 214 21.13 -6.44 1.76
CA HIS A 214 22.23 -7.28 2.23
C HIS A 214 22.10 -7.53 3.73
N ASP A 215 22.09 -8.80 4.09
CA ASP A 215 21.83 -9.20 5.47
C ASP A 215 20.53 -8.54 6.02
N ALA A 216 19.52 -8.43 5.18
CA ALA A 216 18.23 -7.89 5.59
C ALA A 216 17.53 -8.85 6.55
N PRO A 217 16.60 -8.37 7.40
CA PRO A 217 15.82 -9.24 8.28
C PRO A 217 15.11 -10.35 7.52
N ALA A 218 14.90 -11.52 8.16
CA ALA A 218 14.31 -12.70 7.53
C ALA A 218 12.89 -12.50 6.96
N VAL A 219 12.23 -11.41 7.31
CA VAL A 219 10.93 -11.00 6.74
C VAL A 219 11.05 -10.45 5.32
N VAL A 220 12.26 -10.06 4.90
CA VAL A 220 12.56 -9.57 3.56
C VAL A 220 12.96 -10.75 2.69
N THR A 221 12.25 -10.96 1.60
CA THR A 221 12.48 -12.09 0.67
C THR A 221 13.36 -11.72 -0.52
N ASP A 222 13.36 -10.45 -0.91
CA ASP A 222 14.18 -9.94 -2.00
C ASP A 222 15.65 -9.81 -1.58
N GLN A 223 16.55 -9.82 -2.57
CA GLN A 223 17.99 -9.94 -2.30
C GLN A 223 18.80 -8.98 -3.17
N ASP A 224 19.87 -8.50 -2.61
CA ASP A 224 20.94 -7.67 -3.20
C ASP A 224 20.44 -6.62 -4.21
N ILE A 225 20.73 -6.77 -5.51
CA ILE A 225 20.35 -5.80 -6.56
C ILE A 225 18.97 -6.08 -7.16
N GLN A 226 18.20 -7.04 -6.66
CA GLN A 226 16.89 -7.38 -7.21
C GLN A 226 15.98 -6.14 -7.30
N PRO A 227 15.85 -5.30 -6.25
CA PRO A 227 15.08 -4.07 -6.33
C PRO A 227 15.59 -3.06 -7.37
N LEU A 228 16.90 -2.96 -7.52
CA LEU A 228 17.50 -2.04 -8.50
C LEU A 228 17.25 -2.51 -9.95
N THR A 229 17.27 -3.82 -10.20
CA THR A 229 16.97 -4.38 -11.51
C THR A 229 15.50 -4.25 -11.85
N GLU A 230 14.63 -4.33 -10.86
CA GLU A 230 13.20 -4.04 -10.97
C GLU A 230 12.99 -2.62 -11.49
N GLN A 231 13.41 -1.62 -10.72
CA GLN A 231 13.19 -0.23 -11.04
C GLN A 231 13.92 0.20 -12.34
N LEU A 232 15.07 -0.39 -12.64
CA LEU A 232 15.75 -0.13 -13.89
C LEU A 232 14.99 -0.71 -15.10
N ALA A 233 14.39 -1.89 -14.97
CA ALA A 233 13.56 -2.47 -16.03
C ALA A 233 12.33 -1.58 -16.31
N GLU A 234 11.66 -1.12 -15.25
CA GLU A 234 10.53 -0.21 -15.34
C GLU A 234 10.94 1.11 -16.00
N PHE A 235 12.07 1.69 -15.59
CA PHE A 235 12.63 2.88 -16.23
C PHE A 235 12.91 2.71 -17.71
N PHE A 236 13.45 1.58 -18.15
CA PHE A 236 13.68 1.33 -19.58
C PHE A 236 12.39 1.28 -20.38
N TYR A 237 11.29 0.86 -19.76
CA TYR A 237 9.98 0.77 -20.39
C TYR A 237 9.15 2.05 -20.27
N ASP A 238 9.33 2.82 -19.18
CA ASP A 238 8.66 4.13 -18.95
C ASP A 238 9.64 5.20 -18.44
N PRO A 239 10.53 5.72 -19.31
CA PRO A 239 11.52 6.71 -18.90
C PRO A 239 10.95 8.08 -18.53
N SER A 240 9.66 8.31 -18.78
CA SER A 240 8.97 9.57 -18.54
C SER A 240 7.99 9.51 -17.37
N HIS A 241 7.99 8.40 -16.64
CA HIS A 241 7.12 8.22 -15.49
C HIS A 241 7.21 9.40 -14.50
N ASN A 242 6.05 9.84 -14.02
CA ASN A 242 5.99 10.78 -12.91
C ASN A 242 5.47 10.06 -11.65
N PRO A 243 6.35 9.62 -10.76
CA PRO A 243 5.97 8.83 -9.59
C PRO A 243 4.96 9.53 -8.69
N ARG A 244 4.96 10.87 -8.66
CA ARG A 244 4.00 11.65 -7.86
C ARG A 244 2.60 11.71 -8.47
N SER A 245 2.45 11.39 -9.76
CA SER A 245 1.13 11.32 -10.40
C SER A 245 0.43 9.99 -10.14
N TYR A 246 1.18 8.96 -9.87
CA TYR A 246 0.70 7.60 -9.64
C TYR A 246 -0.33 7.53 -8.51
N PHE A 247 0.00 8.12 -7.36
CA PHE A 247 -0.86 8.09 -6.18
C PHE A 247 -1.85 9.25 -6.07
N ARG A 248 -1.67 10.32 -6.85
CA ARG A 248 -2.51 11.52 -6.79
C ARG A 248 -3.65 11.53 -7.78
N THR A 249 -3.60 10.70 -8.81
CA THR A 249 -4.67 10.64 -9.82
C THR A 249 -5.70 9.61 -9.42
N LYS A 250 -6.64 10.00 -8.56
CA LYS A 250 -7.84 9.22 -8.29
C LYS A 250 -8.87 9.47 -9.40
N ASN A 251 -9.50 8.42 -9.91
CA ASN A 251 -10.69 8.59 -10.72
C ASN A 251 -11.89 8.97 -9.85
N ALA A 252 -13.05 9.26 -10.49
CA ALA A 252 -14.30 9.56 -9.81
C ALA A 252 -14.80 8.44 -8.86
N THR A 253 -14.21 7.25 -8.93
CA THR A 253 -14.52 6.08 -8.08
C THR A 253 -13.44 5.83 -7.00
N GLY A 254 -12.44 6.70 -6.87
CA GLY A 254 -11.41 6.60 -5.85
C GLY A 254 -10.24 5.66 -6.17
N ASN A 255 -10.15 5.12 -7.39
CA ASN A 255 -9.07 4.20 -7.79
C ASN A 255 -7.86 4.95 -8.33
N TYR A 256 -6.65 4.46 -8.03
CA TYR A 256 -5.39 4.97 -8.56
C TYR A 256 -5.10 4.42 -9.96
N PHE A 257 -4.47 5.20 -10.82
CA PHE A 257 -4.05 4.80 -12.16
C PHE A 257 -2.55 4.92 -12.33
N VAL A 258 -1.97 3.90 -12.92
CA VAL A 258 -0.66 3.94 -13.54
C VAL A 258 -0.87 4.05 -15.05
N THR A 259 -0.17 4.98 -15.70
CA THR A 259 -0.43 5.31 -17.11
C THR A 259 0.52 4.65 -18.10
N TRP A 260 1.28 3.67 -17.68
CA TRP A 260 2.42 3.19 -18.43
C TRP A 260 2.10 2.23 -19.59
N LEU A 261 1.37 1.17 -19.34
CA LEU A 261 0.84 0.30 -20.37
C LEU A 261 -0.67 0.54 -20.44
N ARG A 262 -1.15 1.26 -21.43
CA ARG A 262 -2.57 1.19 -21.73
C ARG A 262 -2.86 -0.23 -22.19
N PRO A 263 -3.63 -1.03 -21.44
CA PRO A 263 -4.16 -2.24 -22.00
C PRO A 263 -4.94 -1.81 -23.23
N GLY A 264 -4.69 -2.41 -24.36
CA GLY A 264 -5.67 -2.42 -25.42
C GLY A 264 -7.01 -2.78 -24.79
N ARG A 265 -8.16 -2.58 -25.44
CA ARG A 265 -9.49 -2.87 -24.89
C ARG A 265 -9.61 -4.22 -24.17
N ASP A 266 -8.60 -5.09 -24.32
CA ASP A 266 -8.45 -6.42 -23.77
C ASP A 266 -7.11 -6.65 -23.02
N GLY A 267 -6.51 -5.63 -22.43
CA GLY A 267 -5.20 -5.70 -21.76
C GLY A 267 -5.07 -6.82 -20.73
N ALA A 268 -3.83 -7.12 -20.33
CA ALA A 268 -3.58 -8.04 -19.23
C ALA A 268 -4.11 -7.47 -17.93
N CYS A 269 -4.95 -8.21 -17.22
CA CYS A 269 -5.49 -7.81 -15.94
C CYS A 269 -4.72 -8.51 -14.84
N GLY A 270 -3.91 -7.76 -14.11
CA GLY A 270 -3.43 -8.17 -12.79
C GLY A 270 -4.51 -7.87 -11.78
N GLY A 271 -5.24 -8.90 -11.35
CA GLY A 271 -6.33 -8.69 -10.44
C GLY A 271 -5.94 -8.85 -8.99
N SER A 272 -6.08 -7.87 -8.16
CA SER A 272 -6.70 -8.02 -6.87
C SER A 272 -7.95 -7.16 -6.94
N GLY A 273 -9.08 -7.77 -6.71
CA GLY A 273 -10.37 -7.19 -6.93
C GLY A 273 -10.71 -6.05 -5.98
N ILE A 274 -10.06 -4.93 -6.13
CA ILE A 274 -10.56 -3.67 -5.63
C ILE A 274 -10.99 -2.88 -6.87
N GLY A 275 -12.29 -2.90 -7.14
CA GLY A 275 -13.01 -2.01 -8.04
C GLY A 275 -12.45 -1.88 -9.44
N THR A 276 -12.94 -2.70 -10.34
CA THR A 276 -13.18 -2.45 -11.77
C THR A 276 -12.21 -1.52 -12.49
N ASN A 277 -11.54 -2.10 -13.47
CA ASN A 277 -11.13 -1.48 -14.70
C ASN A 277 -9.78 -0.77 -14.68
N TYR A 278 -8.82 -1.40 -15.33
CA TYR A 278 -7.58 -0.83 -15.82
C TYR A 278 -6.48 -0.65 -14.80
N PHE A 279 -5.91 -1.74 -14.34
CA PHE A 279 -4.55 -1.71 -13.80
C PHE A 279 -3.59 -1.74 -14.98
N LEU A 280 -2.77 -0.72 -15.07
CA LEU A 280 -1.55 -0.76 -15.82
C LEU A 280 -0.57 -1.54 -14.96
N LEU A 281 -0.15 -2.70 -15.47
CA LEU A 281 0.83 -3.50 -14.80
C LEU A 281 2.21 -3.02 -15.27
N GLU A 282 3.03 -2.61 -14.34
CA GLU A 282 4.44 -2.51 -14.57
C GLU A 282 5.03 -3.91 -14.82
N PRO A 283 6.18 -4.05 -15.53
CA PRO A 283 6.74 -5.35 -15.85
C PRO A 283 6.93 -6.28 -14.66
N THR A 284 7.02 -5.73 -13.46
CA THR A 284 7.22 -6.45 -12.20
C THR A 284 5.94 -6.77 -11.44
N ASP A 285 4.86 -6.04 -11.67
CA ASP A 285 3.56 -6.23 -10.99
C ASP A 285 2.96 -7.62 -11.22
N VAL A 286 3.35 -8.28 -12.30
CA VAL A 286 2.97 -9.67 -12.59
C VAL A 286 3.44 -10.63 -11.51
N ASN A 287 4.47 -10.25 -10.77
CA ASN A 287 5.11 -11.09 -9.76
C ASN A 287 4.40 -11.05 -8.41
N LEU A 288 3.65 -10.00 -8.11
CA LEU A 288 3.14 -9.74 -6.76
C LEU A 288 1.94 -10.61 -6.35
N LYS A 289 1.27 -11.32 -7.25
CA LYS A 289 -0.08 -11.78 -6.93
C LYS A 289 -0.40 -13.25 -6.92
N ASN A 290 0.44 -14.21 -7.37
CA ASN A 290 -0.05 -15.60 -7.46
C ASN A 290 0.99 -16.71 -7.47
N ASN A 291 2.11 -16.69 -6.79
CA ASN A 291 3.16 -17.70 -6.98
C ASN A 291 3.56 -17.83 -8.47
N PHE A 292 3.57 -16.74 -9.20
CA PHE A 292 4.01 -16.72 -10.59
C PHE A 292 5.43 -17.24 -10.64
N PRO A 293 5.79 -18.08 -11.60
CA PRO A 293 7.19 -18.56 -11.77
C PRO A 293 8.19 -17.41 -11.88
N ALA A 294 7.75 -16.24 -12.39
CA ALA A 294 8.54 -15.02 -12.49
C ALA A 294 8.81 -14.34 -11.15
N SER A 295 8.14 -14.70 -10.05
CA SER A 295 8.42 -14.15 -8.71
C SER A 295 9.76 -14.62 -8.13
N LYS A 296 10.37 -15.66 -8.69
CA LYS A 296 11.70 -16.09 -8.27
C LYS A 296 12.76 -15.27 -9.00
N PRO A 297 13.75 -14.72 -8.29
CA PRO A 297 14.81 -13.98 -8.94
C PRO A 297 15.65 -14.90 -9.83
N TYR A 298 16.17 -14.34 -10.93
CA TYR A 298 17.21 -14.97 -11.72
C TYR A 298 18.56 -14.80 -11.03
N VAL A 299 19.32 -15.87 -10.85
CA VAL A 299 20.63 -15.80 -10.19
C VAL A 299 21.74 -15.67 -11.23
N ALA A 300 22.34 -14.49 -11.30
CA ALA A 300 23.50 -14.21 -12.14
C ALA A 300 24.80 -14.38 -11.35
N ARG A 301 25.68 -15.32 -11.76
CA ARG A 301 26.94 -15.59 -11.07
C ARG A 301 28.08 -14.91 -11.80
N GLY A 302 28.75 -13.97 -11.13
CA GLY A 302 29.86 -13.22 -11.72
C GLY A 302 30.67 -12.42 -10.73
N ALA A 303 31.92 -12.10 -11.08
CA ALA A 303 32.82 -11.28 -10.28
C ALA A 303 32.99 -11.72 -8.79
N GLY A 304 32.76 -13.00 -8.49
CA GLY A 304 32.86 -13.56 -7.15
C GLY A 304 31.60 -13.37 -6.28
N PHE A 305 30.50 -12.96 -6.89
CA PHE A 305 29.22 -12.79 -6.22
C PHE A 305 28.11 -13.53 -6.98
N ASP A 306 27.08 -13.93 -6.26
CA ASP A 306 25.78 -14.29 -6.82
C ASP A 306 24.91 -13.04 -6.74
N TYR A 307 24.34 -12.61 -7.86
CA TYR A 307 23.44 -11.47 -7.97
C TYR A 307 22.04 -11.95 -8.26
N HIS A 308 21.07 -11.40 -7.55
CA HIS A 308 19.66 -11.70 -7.78
C HIS A 308 19.05 -10.57 -8.63
N LEU A 309 18.50 -10.96 -9.77
CA LEU A 309 17.87 -10.06 -10.74
C LEU A 309 16.38 -10.33 -10.77
N GLN A 310 15.57 -9.28 -10.81
CA GLN A 310 14.13 -9.43 -10.96
C GLN A 310 13.81 -9.99 -12.34
N ASN A 311 13.01 -11.06 -12.42
CA ASN A 311 12.36 -11.46 -13.65
C ASN A 311 11.23 -10.50 -13.97
N VAL A 312 11.17 -10.05 -15.22
CA VAL A 312 10.16 -9.10 -15.68
C VAL A 312 9.38 -9.67 -16.85
N ALA A 313 8.11 -9.29 -16.97
CA ALA A 313 7.30 -9.56 -18.13
C ALA A 313 7.68 -8.60 -19.27
N LEU A 314 7.80 -9.12 -20.49
CA LEU A 314 8.13 -8.32 -21.68
C LEU A 314 6.88 -7.85 -22.42
N LEU A 315 6.99 -6.83 -23.28
CA LEU A 315 5.87 -6.28 -24.04
C LEU A 315 5.09 -7.36 -24.82
N ASN A 316 5.77 -8.37 -25.37
CA ASN A 316 5.14 -9.49 -26.08
C ASN A 316 4.14 -10.25 -25.20
N TRP A 317 4.40 -10.37 -23.91
CA TRP A 317 3.47 -10.98 -22.97
C TRP A 317 2.20 -10.15 -22.80
N TYR A 318 2.33 -8.83 -22.61
CA TYR A 318 1.21 -7.92 -22.40
C TYR A 318 0.31 -7.78 -23.62
N VAL A 319 0.90 -7.68 -24.82
CA VAL A 319 0.14 -7.59 -26.07
C VAL A 319 -0.35 -8.94 -26.59
N ARG A 320 -0.06 -10.02 -25.87
CA ARG A 320 -0.42 -11.39 -26.24
C ARG A 320 0.06 -11.77 -27.63
N ALA A 321 1.25 -11.31 -28.02
CA ALA A 321 1.89 -11.71 -29.26
C ALA A 321 2.14 -13.22 -29.24
N ASP A 322 2.12 -13.86 -30.44
CA ASP A 322 2.52 -15.24 -30.54
C ASP A 322 3.98 -15.42 -30.07
N ARG A 323 4.28 -16.56 -29.46
CA ARG A 323 5.62 -16.86 -28.95
C ARG A 323 6.70 -16.81 -30.01
N ASP A 324 6.33 -17.04 -31.29
CA ASP A 324 7.20 -16.84 -32.43
C ASP A 324 7.64 -15.38 -32.62
N SER A 325 6.93 -14.43 -31.95
CA SER A 325 7.28 -13.01 -31.96
C SER A 325 8.28 -12.61 -30.87
N GLY A 326 8.65 -13.52 -29.94
CA GLY A 326 9.62 -13.30 -28.90
C GLY A 326 9.31 -13.99 -27.58
N VAL A 327 10.23 -13.90 -26.64
CA VAL A 327 10.05 -14.40 -25.28
C VAL A 327 9.10 -13.52 -24.49
N TYR A 328 8.52 -14.06 -23.42
CA TYR A 328 7.55 -13.35 -22.58
C TYR A 328 8.15 -12.81 -21.30
N SER A 329 9.34 -13.28 -20.91
CA SER A 329 10.01 -12.86 -19.68
C SER A 329 11.52 -12.80 -19.86
N PHE A 330 12.18 -12.01 -18.99
CA PHE A 330 13.63 -11.81 -18.94
C PHE A 330 14.05 -11.57 -17.48
N PRO A 331 15.21 -12.00 -16.97
CA PRO A 331 16.27 -12.77 -17.65
C PRO A 331 15.94 -14.25 -17.90
N ASP A 332 14.99 -14.83 -17.20
CA ASP A 332 14.55 -16.21 -17.42
C ASP A 332 13.40 -16.25 -18.44
N ALA A 333 13.70 -16.64 -19.67
CA ALA A 333 12.70 -16.77 -20.72
C ALA A 333 11.66 -17.88 -20.46
N GLN A 334 11.88 -18.75 -19.47
CA GLN A 334 10.96 -19.80 -19.07
C GLN A 334 10.07 -19.41 -17.89
N ALA A 335 10.31 -18.24 -17.27
CA ALA A 335 9.49 -17.77 -16.15
C ALA A 335 8.03 -17.49 -16.57
N LEU A 336 7.82 -17.05 -17.82
CA LEU A 336 6.49 -16.91 -18.44
C LEU A 336 6.45 -17.68 -19.76
N THR A 337 5.63 -18.72 -19.83
CA THR A 337 5.50 -19.59 -21.01
C THR A 337 4.20 -19.38 -21.80
N GLU A 338 3.21 -18.73 -21.18
CA GLU A 338 1.92 -18.40 -21.78
C GLU A 338 1.75 -16.88 -21.80
N ALA A 339 1.09 -16.35 -22.83
CA ALA A 339 0.75 -14.93 -22.92
C ALA A 339 -0.22 -14.52 -21.81
N ALA A 340 -0.32 -13.22 -21.57
CA ALA A 340 -1.28 -12.66 -20.62
C ALA A 340 -2.71 -13.09 -20.98
N LYS A 341 -3.48 -13.48 -19.94
CA LYS A 341 -4.89 -13.83 -20.15
C LYS A 341 -5.70 -12.57 -20.46
N PRO A 342 -6.75 -12.67 -21.33
CA PRO A 342 -7.68 -11.58 -21.52
C PRO A 342 -8.32 -11.14 -20.19
N CYS A 343 -8.52 -9.84 -20.03
CA CYS A 343 -9.37 -9.34 -18.95
C CYS A 343 -10.79 -9.80 -19.23
N SER A 344 -11.29 -10.77 -18.47
CA SER A 344 -12.72 -11.09 -18.52
C SER A 344 -13.47 -9.92 -17.89
N GLY A 345 -14.16 -9.13 -18.68
CA GLY A 345 -15.03 -8.04 -18.22
C GLY A 345 -16.29 -8.52 -17.47
N HIS A 346 -16.32 -9.79 -17.08
CA HIS A 346 -17.38 -10.41 -16.29
C HIS A 346 -16.71 -11.28 -15.24
N ALA A 347 -17.03 -11.04 -13.99
CA ALA A 347 -16.78 -12.02 -12.93
C ALA A 347 -17.26 -13.38 -13.44
N GLN A 348 -16.38 -14.38 -13.48
CA GLN A 348 -16.80 -15.75 -13.73
C GLN A 348 -17.92 -16.06 -12.75
N GLN A 349 -19.11 -16.24 -13.26
CA GLN A 349 -20.17 -16.91 -12.52
C GLN A 349 -19.68 -18.32 -12.21
N VAL A 350 -19.20 -18.50 -10.99
CA VAL A 350 -19.02 -19.84 -10.44
C VAL A 350 -20.43 -20.44 -10.42
N ALA A 351 -20.62 -21.50 -11.18
CA ALA A 351 -21.87 -22.23 -11.23
C ALA A 351 -22.28 -22.56 -9.79
N HIS A 352 -23.41 -22.02 -9.37
CA HIS A 352 -24.00 -22.31 -8.08
C HIS A 352 -24.48 -23.75 -8.08
N GLY A 353 -23.75 -24.61 -7.37
CA GLY A 353 -24.34 -25.84 -6.85
C GLY A 353 -25.43 -25.42 -5.87
N ALA A 354 -26.64 -25.94 -6.07
CA ALA A 354 -27.80 -25.71 -5.23
C ALA A 354 -27.45 -26.00 -3.76
N GLY A 355 -27.26 -24.91 -3.00
CA GLY A 355 -27.06 -24.98 -1.56
C GLY A 355 -28.38 -25.29 -0.88
N THR A 356 -28.39 -26.37 -0.16
CA THR A 356 -29.44 -26.75 0.78
C THR A 356 -29.69 -25.59 1.75
N THR A 357 -30.94 -25.15 1.84
CA THR A 357 -31.43 -24.21 2.81
C THR A 357 -31.16 -24.72 4.23
N ALA A 358 -30.16 -24.14 4.88
CA ALA A 358 -29.95 -24.36 6.31
C ALA A 358 -31.03 -23.58 7.06
N THR A 359 -31.82 -24.31 7.82
CA THR A 359 -32.82 -23.79 8.77
C THR A 359 -32.07 -22.93 9.82
N PRO A 360 -32.56 -21.74 10.17
CA PRO A 360 -31.91 -20.92 11.18
C PRO A 360 -31.98 -21.62 12.54
N VAL A 361 -30.85 -22.04 13.06
CA VAL A 361 -30.73 -22.43 14.46
C VAL A 361 -30.74 -21.16 15.31
N GLN A 362 -31.75 -20.99 16.14
CA GLN A 362 -31.76 -19.93 17.17
C GLN A 362 -30.58 -20.17 18.13
N PRO A 363 -29.76 -19.17 18.39
CA PRO A 363 -28.77 -19.25 19.44
C PRO A 363 -29.42 -19.01 20.79
N SER A 364 -29.67 -20.07 21.54
CA SER A 364 -29.90 -20.04 22.98
C SER A 364 -28.63 -20.55 23.64
N GLY A 365 -27.70 -19.64 23.90
CA GLY A 365 -26.46 -19.90 24.65
C GLY A 365 -25.98 -18.63 25.32
N PRO A 366 -25.15 -18.71 26.37
CA PRO A 366 -24.61 -17.52 27.04
C PRO A 366 -23.88 -16.64 26.02
N GLN A 367 -24.08 -15.33 26.13
CA GLN A 367 -23.40 -14.36 25.25
C GLN A 367 -21.89 -14.62 25.31
N SER A 368 -21.33 -14.85 24.12
CA SER A 368 -19.89 -15.03 23.97
C SER A 368 -19.17 -13.77 24.48
N ARG A 369 -18.04 -13.98 25.18
CA ARG A 369 -17.18 -12.87 25.62
C ARG A 369 -16.42 -12.23 24.45
N HIS A 370 -16.31 -12.93 23.31
CA HIS A 370 -15.59 -12.48 22.12
C HIS A 370 -16.55 -12.15 20.99
N SER A 371 -16.30 -11.04 20.33
CA SER A 371 -17.15 -10.49 19.26
C SER A 371 -16.47 -10.61 17.90
N LEU A 372 -17.26 -10.94 16.88
CA LEU A 372 -16.91 -10.74 15.48
C LEU A 372 -17.50 -9.42 15.01
N ILE A 373 -16.64 -8.48 14.60
CA ILE A 373 -16.97 -7.12 14.20
C ILE A 373 -16.73 -6.99 12.70
N GLY A 374 -17.58 -6.25 11.98
CA GLY A 374 -17.36 -6.07 10.54
C GLY A 374 -18.00 -4.83 9.98
N TYR A 375 -17.38 -4.34 8.90
CA TYR A 375 -17.87 -3.18 8.15
C TYR A 375 -18.83 -3.61 7.06
N TRP A 376 -19.99 -2.97 7.04
CA TRP A 376 -20.99 -3.14 5.99
C TRP A 376 -21.12 -1.84 5.19
N THR A 377 -20.83 -1.90 3.88
CA THR A 377 -21.00 -0.77 2.95
C THR A 377 -22.33 -0.84 2.20
N GLY A 378 -22.87 -2.03 2.02
CA GLY A 378 -24.09 -2.29 1.27
C GLY A 378 -24.06 -1.87 -0.21
N SER A 379 -22.93 -1.34 -0.67
CA SER A 379 -22.75 -0.76 -2.00
C SER A 379 -22.21 -1.73 -3.04
N GLY A 380 -21.97 -2.99 -2.67
CA GLY A 380 -21.29 -3.95 -3.55
C GLY A 380 -19.80 -3.66 -3.70
N PHE A 381 -19.17 -3.06 -2.68
CA PHE A 381 -17.75 -2.80 -2.62
C PHE A 381 -16.92 -4.02 -3.06
N ALA A 382 -15.79 -3.77 -3.71
CA ALA A 382 -14.90 -4.80 -4.26
C ALA A 382 -15.60 -5.75 -5.29
N GLY A 383 -16.58 -5.25 -6.06
CA GLY A 383 -17.27 -6.02 -7.10
C GLY A 383 -18.35 -6.97 -6.59
N GLY A 384 -18.76 -6.84 -5.33
CA GLY A 384 -19.90 -7.55 -4.77
C GLY A 384 -21.24 -7.03 -5.30
N LYS A 385 -22.32 -7.77 -5.02
CA LYS A 385 -23.68 -7.31 -5.24
C LYS A 385 -24.15 -6.53 -4.02
N THR A 386 -24.95 -5.48 -4.23
CA THR A 386 -25.66 -4.81 -3.14
C THR A 386 -26.56 -5.80 -2.40
N PHE A 387 -26.58 -5.74 -1.08
CA PHE A 387 -27.44 -6.59 -0.25
C PHE A 387 -27.88 -5.84 1.01
N ARG A 388 -28.98 -6.27 1.58
CA ARG A 388 -29.59 -5.63 2.75
C ARG A 388 -28.75 -5.84 4.00
N LEU A 389 -28.73 -4.84 4.88
CA LEU A 389 -28.05 -4.94 6.17
C LEU A 389 -28.58 -6.11 7.01
N ARG A 390 -29.87 -6.43 6.93
CA ARG A 390 -30.47 -7.58 7.62
C ARG A 390 -30.01 -8.95 7.10
N ASP A 391 -29.40 -9.02 5.92
CA ASP A 391 -28.99 -10.26 5.26
C ASP A 391 -27.53 -10.65 5.61
N VAL A 392 -26.88 -9.89 6.51
CA VAL A 392 -25.54 -10.24 7.01
C VAL A 392 -25.56 -11.57 7.77
N SER A 393 -24.44 -12.29 7.76
CA SER A 393 -24.33 -13.54 8.53
C SER A 393 -24.70 -13.33 10.01
N PRO A 394 -25.44 -14.25 10.63
CA PRO A 394 -25.77 -14.16 12.05
C PRO A 394 -24.55 -14.28 12.98
N GLN A 395 -23.40 -14.62 12.44
CA GLN A 395 -22.13 -14.69 13.20
C GLN A 395 -21.58 -13.31 13.58
N TRP A 396 -21.96 -12.24 12.86
CA TRP A 396 -21.55 -10.87 13.18
C TRP A 396 -22.23 -10.38 14.45
N ASP A 397 -21.47 -9.85 15.40
CA ASP A 397 -21.96 -9.33 16.69
C ASP A 397 -22.07 -7.81 16.69
N VAL A 398 -21.08 -7.13 16.09
CA VAL A 398 -21.05 -5.69 15.90
C VAL A 398 -20.95 -5.39 14.41
N ILE A 399 -21.86 -4.55 13.91
CA ILE A 399 -21.87 -4.13 12.52
C ILE A 399 -21.60 -2.62 12.46
N LEU A 400 -20.54 -2.25 11.75
CA LEU A 400 -20.12 -0.88 11.51
C LEU A 400 -20.63 -0.47 10.13
N VAL A 401 -21.60 0.42 10.07
CA VAL A 401 -22.15 0.91 8.80
C VAL A 401 -21.21 1.96 8.23
N ALA A 402 -20.65 1.75 7.06
CA ALA A 402 -19.66 2.58 6.41
C ALA A 402 -20.26 3.37 5.24
N PHE A 403 -20.15 4.68 5.14
CA PHE A 403 -19.58 5.65 6.08
C PHE A 403 -20.42 6.92 6.17
N ALA A 404 -20.34 7.63 7.30
CA ALA A 404 -20.69 9.05 7.33
C ALA A 404 -19.45 9.87 6.97
N SER A 405 -19.55 10.66 5.91
CA SER A 405 -18.43 11.37 5.28
C SER A 405 -18.55 12.90 5.45
N PRO A 406 -17.47 13.67 5.26
CA PRO A 406 -17.53 15.13 5.22
C PRO A 406 -18.62 15.62 4.27
N ALA A 407 -19.42 16.58 4.68
CA ALA A 407 -20.49 17.15 3.88
C ALA A 407 -19.93 18.26 2.95
N GLU A 408 -20.01 18.06 1.62
CA GLU A 408 -19.36 18.93 0.64
C GLU A 408 -19.84 20.41 0.69
N ASP A 409 -21.15 20.63 0.86
CA ASP A 409 -21.77 21.96 0.83
C ASP A 409 -22.23 22.43 2.23
N ALA A 410 -21.49 22.09 3.28
CA ALA A 410 -21.83 22.43 4.65
C ALA A 410 -20.68 23.12 5.38
N PRO A 411 -20.94 23.81 6.52
CA PRO A 411 -19.86 24.34 7.33
C PRO A 411 -18.85 23.28 7.77
N ASP A 412 -17.59 23.65 7.90
CA ASP A 412 -16.52 22.77 8.34
C ASP A 412 -16.89 22.00 9.63
N GLY A 413 -16.39 20.80 9.76
CA GLY A 413 -16.73 19.89 10.85
C GLY A 413 -18.08 19.16 10.70
N THR A 414 -18.83 19.40 9.62
CA THR A 414 -20.13 18.74 9.38
C THR A 414 -19.93 17.39 8.68
N LEU A 415 -20.55 16.33 9.22
CA LEU A 415 -20.66 15.02 8.57
C LEU A 415 -22.08 14.79 8.04
N SER A 416 -22.17 14.04 6.95
CA SER A 416 -23.41 13.60 6.33
C SER A 416 -23.43 12.09 6.14
N PHE A 417 -24.61 11.51 6.10
CA PHE A 417 -24.80 10.09 5.82
C PHE A 417 -26.03 9.89 4.95
N ALA A 418 -25.92 9.01 3.97
CA ALA A 418 -27.03 8.50 3.18
C ALA A 418 -26.91 6.97 3.08
N PRO A 419 -28.04 6.23 3.05
CA PRO A 419 -28.01 4.81 2.76
C PRO A 419 -27.34 4.49 1.41
N PRO A 420 -26.80 3.29 1.24
CA PRO A 420 -26.20 2.90 -0.03
C PRO A 420 -27.21 2.95 -1.18
N PRO A 421 -26.76 3.10 -2.44
CA PRO A 421 -27.62 3.15 -3.61
C PRO A 421 -28.61 1.98 -3.66
N GLY A 422 -29.87 2.30 -3.89
CA GLY A 422 -30.96 1.30 -3.98
C GLY A 422 -31.61 0.94 -2.64
N MET A 423 -31.21 1.59 -1.55
CA MET A 423 -31.83 1.43 -0.22
C MET A 423 -32.40 2.77 0.25
N THR A 424 -33.62 2.76 0.78
CA THR A 424 -34.25 3.94 1.37
C THR A 424 -33.86 4.11 2.83
N PRO A 425 -33.92 5.34 3.39
CA PRO A 425 -33.70 5.57 4.82
C PRO A 425 -34.58 4.70 5.74
N ASP A 426 -35.84 4.51 5.39
CA ASP A 426 -36.77 3.72 6.20
C ASP A 426 -36.45 2.22 6.16
N GLU A 427 -35.97 1.71 5.03
CA GLU A 427 -35.47 0.34 4.94
C GLU A 427 -34.25 0.11 5.81
N LEU A 428 -33.29 1.03 5.81
CA LEU A 428 -32.09 0.93 6.65
C LEU A 428 -32.47 1.00 8.15
N LYS A 429 -33.33 1.94 8.54
CA LYS A 429 -33.85 2.04 9.93
C LYS A 429 -34.53 0.73 10.38
N ALA A 430 -35.34 0.14 9.49
CA ALA A 430 -35.99 -1.13 9.76
C ALA A 430 -34.99 -2.29 9.92
N ASP A 431 -33.93 -2.33 9.10
CA ASP A 431 -32.87 -3.33 9.19
C ASP A 431 -32.04 -3.19 10.48
N ILE A 432 -31.67 -1.96 10.85
CA ILE A 432 -30.99 -1.65 12.11
C ILE A 432 -31.83 -2.12 13.29
N SER A 433 -33.12 -1.74 13.33
CA SER A 433 -34.03 -2.17 14.39
C SER A 433 -34.19 -3.69 14.47
N TRP A 434 -34.24 -4.38 13.31
CA TRP A 434 -34.34 -5.83 13.22
C TRP A 434 -33.09 -6.53 13.79
N LEU A 435 -31.89 -6.03 13.48
CA LEU A 435 -30.64 -6.56 14.01
C LEU A 435 -30.50 -6.35 15.50
N LYS A 436 -30.82 -5.14 15.99
CA LYS A 436 -30.83 -4.81 17.43
C LYS A 436 -31.79 -5.71 18.19
N GLY A 437 -32.98 -6.00 17.65
CA GLY A 437 -33.93 -6.96 18.21
C GLY A 437 -33.42 -8.40 18.32
N ARG A 438 -32.25 -8.68 17.66
CA ARG A 438 -31.55 -9.97 17.72
C ARG A 438 -30.26 -9.91 18.56
N GLY A 439 -30.08 -8.86 19.32
CA GLY A 439 -28.91 -8.67 20.19
C GLY A 439 -27.63 -8.27 19.46
N LYS A 440 -27.75 -7.80 18.19
CA LYS A 440 -26.60 -7.26 17.45
C LYS A 440 -26.43 -5.78 17.75
N THR A 441 -25.21 -5.33 17.82
CA THR A 441 -24.87 -3.90 17.93
C THR A 441 -24.69 -3.31 16.53
N VAL A 442 -25.29 -2.16 16.26
CA VAL A 442 -25.15 -1.47 14.96
C VAL A 442 -24.70 -0.04 15.21
N MET A 443 -23.50 0.29 14.71
CA MET A 443 -22.88 1.61 14.85
C MET A 443 -22.67 2.24 13.48
N ILE A 444 -22.48 3.56 13.44
CA ILE A 444 -22.08 4.28 12.21
C ILE A 444 -20.58 4.57 12.26
N SER A 445 -19.85 4.23 11.21
CA SER A 445 -18.45 4.60 11.07
C SER A 445 -18.31 5.95 10.36
N LEU A 446 -17.40 6.78 10.86
CA LEU A 446 -17.15 8.15 10.39
C LEU A 446 -15.81 8.20 9.66
N GLY A 447 -15.79 8.72 8.44
CA GLY A 447 -14.58 8.85 7.64
C GLY A 447 -14.45 7.77 6.58
N GLY A 448 -13.46 6.90 6.70
CA GLY A 448 -13.10 5.87 5.73
C GLY A 448 -12.02 6.31 4.77
N GLY A 449 -11.37 5.35 4.11
CA GLY A 449 -10.24 5.58 3.21
C GLY A 449 -10.47 6.67 2.18
N GLY A 450 -9.61 7.67 2.17
CA GLY A 450 -9.68 8.82 1.28
C GLY A 450 -10.75 9.87 1.62
N GLN A 451 -11.43 9.73 2.75
CA GLN A 451 -12.40 10.71 3.27
C GLN A 451 -11.74 11.54 4.38
N TYR A 452 -10.97 12.53 4.00
CA TYR A 452 -10.21 13.35 4.95
C TYR A 452 -11.12 14.27 5.76
N PHE A 453 -11.05 14.14 7.08
CA PHE A 453 -11.81 14.94 8.01
C PHE A 453 -10.90 15.53 9.10
N LYS A 454 -10.92 16.85 9.26
CA LYS A 454 -10.13 17.55 10.27
C LYS A 454 -11.00 18.52 11.06
N LEU A 455 -10.79 18.58 12.37
CA LEU A 455 -11.33 19.63 13.23
C LEU A 455 -10.21 20.59 13.64
N ASP A 456 -9.62 21.29 12.66
CA ASP A 456 -8.50 22.20 12.90
C ASP A 456 -8.94 23.43 13.72
N ASP A 457 -10.20 23.85 13.60
CA ASP A 457 -10.76 24.96 14.38
C ASP A 457 -11.76 24.49 15.44
N ALA A 458 -11.58 24.95 16.68
CA ALA A 458 -12.48 24.61 17.78
C ALA A 458 -13.94 25.11 17.55
N ARG A 459 -14.13 26.10 16.63
CA ARG A 459 -15.45 26.61 16.24
C ARG A 459 -16.29 25.60 15.48
N ASP A 460 -15.66 24.56 14.91
CA ASP A 460 -16.31 23.52 14.11
C ASP A 460 -16.80 22.34 14.98
N ILE A 461 -16.37 22.26 16.24
CA ILE A 461 -16.82 21.22 17.17
C ILE A 461 -18.36 21.15 17.29
N PRO A 462 -19.12 22.26 17.39
CA PRO A 462 -20.57 22.18 17.41
C PRO A 462 -21.20 21.58 16.14
N ASN A 463 -20.61 21.80 14.98
CA ASN A 463 -21.05 21.22 13.70
C ASN A 463 -20.87 19.70 13.71
N PHE A 464 -19.70 19.24 14.14
CA PHE A 464 -19.41 17.81 14.34
C PHE A 464 -20.41 17.18 15.31
N VAL A 465 -20.54 17.71 16.52
CA VAL A 465 -21.42 17.16 17.55
C VAL A 465 -22.88 17.15 17.10
N SER A 466 -23.36 18.18 16.42
CA SER A 466 -24.77 18.29 16.00
C SER A 466 -25.07 17.36 14.82
N SER A 467 -24.19 17.31 13.81
CA SER A 467 -24.37 16.44 12.64
C SER A 467 -24.35 14.96 13.02
N VAL A 468 -23.36 14.52 13.78
CA VAL A 468 -23.25 13.14 14.26
C VAL A 468 -24.45 12.78 15.16
N THR A 469 -24.84 13.68 16.07
CA THR A 469 -26.05 13.45 16.91
C THR A 469 -27.30 13.25 16.07
N ARG A 470 -27.46 14.04 14.99
CA ARG A 470 -28.60 13.93 14.07
C ARG A 470 -28.59 12.56 13.37
N ILE A 471 -27.46 12.15 12.78
CA ILE A 471 -27.31 10.85 12.09
C ILE A 471 -27.64 9.70 13.05
N VAL A 472 -27.03 9.68 14.24
CA VAL A 472 -27.24 8.65 15.26
C VAL A 472 -28.71 8.52 15.64
N LYS A 473 -29.40 9.66 15.91
CA LYS A 473 -30.81 9.65 16.30
C LYS A 473 -31.75 9.30 15.15
N GLU A 474 -31.44 9.74 13.95
CA GLU A 474 -32.26 9.49 12.77
C GLU A 474 -32.35 8.00 12.42
N TYR A 475 -31.19 7.30 12.46
CA TYR A 475 -31.12 5.90 12.09
C TYR A 475 -31.20 4.93 13.28
N GLY A 476 -31.04 5.42 14.50
CA GLY A 476 -31.08 4.61 15.71
C GLY A 476 -29.80 3.81 15.97
N PHE A 477 -28.64 4.33 15.54
CA PHE A 477 -27.34 3.74 15.82
C PHE A 477 -27.02 3.77 17.34
N GLU A 478 -26.29 2.76 17.81
CA GLU A 478 -25.93 2.62 19.25
C GLU A 478 -24.58 3.25 19.58
N GLY A 479 -23.83 3.63 18.56
CA GLY A 479 -22.53 4.23 18.71
C GLY A 479 -21.99 4.83 17.43
N VAL A 480 -20.79 5.38 17.55
CA VAL A 480 -19.95 5.81 16.44
C VAL A 480 -18.62 5.08 16.49
N ASP A 481 -18.13 4.78 15.35
CA ASP A 481 -16.78 4.30 15.10
C ASP A 481 -16.02 5.37 14.33
N LEU A 482 -14.73 5.56 14.60
CA LEU A 482 -13.91 6.58 13.96
C LEU A 482 -12.86 5.92 13.08
N ASP A 483 -13.01 6.11 11.77
CA ASP A 483 -12.11 5.66 10.73
C ASP A 483 -11.44 6.86 10.04
N PHE A 484 -10.69 7.63 10.84
CA PHE A 484 -10.02 8.84 10.37
C PHE A 484 -8.57 8.55 9.99
N GLU A 485 -8.42 8.03 8.77
CA GLU A 485 -7.14 7.66 8.21
C GLU A 485 -6.24 8.86 7.90
N SER A 486 -4.94 8.61 7.68
CA SER A 486 -3.98 9.62 7.26
C SER A 486 -4.41 10.28 5.93
N PRO A 487 -4.30 11.62 5.79
CA PRO A 487 -3.71 12.60 6.71
C PRO A 487 -4.69 13.29 7.68
N SER A 488 -5.84 12.67 8.03
CA SER A 488 -6.85 13.33 8.90
C SER A 488 -6.32 13.68 10.28
N LEU A 489 -5.51 12.81 10.88
CA LEU A 489 -5.02 12.91 12.25
C LEU A 489 -3.48 12.87 12.35
N GLU A 490 -2.77 13.64 11.55
CA GLU A 490 -1.31 13.74 11.66
C GLU A 490 -0.87 14.72 12.73
N LEU A 491 0.16 14.33 13.49
CA LEU A 491 0.80 15.19 14.48
C LEU A 491 1.54 16.37 13.83
N VAL A 492 1.25 17.58 14.27
CA VAL A 492 2.01 18.75 13.80
C VAL A 492 3.46 18.72 14.30
N PRO A 493 4.42 19.32 13.60
CA PRO A 493 5.79 19.45 14.08
C PRO A 493 5.84 20.09 15.48
N GLY A 494 6.52 19.42 16.40
CA GLY A 494 6.60 19.86 17.81
C GLY A 494 5.59 19.22 18.74
N ASP A 495 4.61 18.46 18.27
CA ASP A 495 3.76 17.62 19.11
C ASP A 495 4.52 16.34 19.47
N THR A 496 5.11 16.32 20.66
CA THR A 496 6.03 15.27 21.11
C THR A 496 5.56 14.54 22.37
N ASP A 497 4.38 14.88 22.91
CA ASP A 497 3.83 14.26 24.10
C ASP A 497 2.36 13.86 23.90
N PHE A 498 2.13 12.56 23.67
CA PHE A 498 0.77 12.03 23.49
C PHE A 498 -0.17 12.26 24.68
N LYS A 499 0.37 12.55 25.87
CA LYS A 499 -0.45 12.84 27.08
C LYS A 499 -0.96 14.28 27.10
N HIS A 500 -0.24 15.16 26.41
CA HIS A 500 -0.54 16.60 26.33
C HIS A 500 -0.44 17.07 24.88
N PRO A 501 -1.30 16.55 23.97
CA PRO A 501 -1.21 16.87 22.55
C PRO A 501 -1.47 18.35 22.30
N VAL A 502 -0.77 18.90 21.29
CA VAL A 502 -0.93 20.28 20.83
C VAL A 502 -1.49 20.36 19.40
N THR A 503 -1.63 19.25 18.71
CA THR A 503 -2.22 19.16 17.38
C THR A 503 -3.69 19.55 17.41
N PRO A 504 -4.13 20.65 16.77
CA PRO A 504 -5.48 21.18 16.89
C PRO A 504 -6.57 20.16 16.54
N ALA A 505 -6.45 19.46 15.41
CA ALA A 505 -7.42 18.47 14.97
C ALA A 505 -7.66 17.38 16.04
N ILE A 506 -6.60 16.91 16.69
CA ILE A 506 -6.66 15.88 17.74
C ILE A 506 -7.31 16.43 19.01
N VAL A 507 -6.87 17.60 19.47
CA VAL A 507 -7.40 18.26 20.69
C VAL A 507 -8.89 18.55 20.54
N ASN A 508 -9.30 19.08 19.38
CA ASN A 508 -10.69 19.42 19.10
C ASN A 508 -11.55 18.15 18.95
N LEU A 509 -11.03 17.10 18.33
CA LEU A 509 -11.73 15.82 18.20
C LEU A 509 -11.96 15.16 19.57
N ILE A 510 -10.96 15.17 20.47
CA ILE A 510 -11.11 14.71 21.85
C ILE A 510 -12.25 15.48 22.55
N SER A 511 -12.28 16.79 22.38
CA SER A 511 -13.34 17.66 22.94
C SER A 511 -14.70 17.32 22.35
N GLY A 512 -14.79 17.19 21.02
CA GLY A 512 -16.01 16.84 20.31
C GLY A 512 -16.61 15.51 20.75
N LEU A 513 -15.77 14.47 20.87
CA LEU A 513 -16.20 13.13 21.28
C LEU A 513 -16.68 13.10 22.75
N ARG A 514 -16.04 13.84 23.65
CA ARG A 514 -16.51 14.00 25.01
C ARG A 514 -17.87 14.69 25.05
N GLN A 515 -18.10 15.74 24.26
CA GLN A 515 -19.40 16.42 24.16
C GLN A 515 -20.46 15.49 23.55
N LEU A 516 -20.10 14.71 22.50
CA LEU A 516 -21.00 13.74 21.89
C LEU A 516 -21.44 12.66 22.89
N ARG A 517 -20.49 12.11 23.66
CA ARG A 517 -20.76 11.15 24.75
C ARG A 517 -21.66 11.73 25.83
N ALA A 518 -21.41 12.97 26.24
CA ALA A 518 -22.23 13.64 27.23
C ALA A 518 -23.67 13.86 26.71
N ARG A 519 -23.83 14.19 25.42
CA ARG A 519 -25.13 14.48 24.80
C ARG A 519 -25.97 13.22 24.53
N LEU A 520 -25.33 12.10 24.17
CA LEU A 520 -26.00 10.85 23.80
C LEU A 520 -26.13 9.87 25.00
N GLY A 521 -25.43 10.13 26.08
CA GLY A 521 -25.55 9.41 27.34
C GLY A 521 -24.52 8.31 27.56
N PRO A 522 -24.46 7.72 28.76
CA PRO A 522 -23.40 6.77 29.14
C PRO A 522 -23.48 5.41 28.43
N GLY A 523 -24.60 5.06 27.82
CA GLY A 523 -24.74 3.85 26.99
C GLY A 523 -24.26 4.00 25.56
N PHE A 524 -23.99 5.23 25.10
CA PHE A 524 -23.54 5.46 23.72
C PHE A 524 -22.11 4.97 23.50
N MET A 525 -21.87 4.15 22.49
CA MET A 525 -20.57 3.54 22.22
C MET A 525 -19.70 4.45 21.35
N ILE A 526 -18.40 4.46 21.63
CA ILE A 526 -17.39 5.13 20.79
C ILE A 526 -16.25 4.12 20.58
N SER A 527 -15.93 3.79 19.34
CA SER A 527 -14.77 3.00 18.97
C SER A 527 -13.84 3.79 18.06
N LEU A 528 -12.61 3.33 17.95
CA LEU A 528 -11.58 3.85 17.06
C LEU A 528 -11.03 2.70 16.25
N VAL A 529 -10.76 2.96 14.97
CA VAL A 529 -10.14 2.00 14.06
C VAL A 529 -8.87 2.59 13.44
N PRO A 530 -7.84 2.84 14.26
CA PRO A 530 -6.60 3.43 13.80
C PRO A 530 -5.90 2.51 12.80
N GLU A 531 -5.24 3.13 11.82
CA GLU A 531 -4.26 2.44 10.99
C GLU A 531 -3.12 1.87 11.86
N GLY A 532 -2.48 0.78 11.41
CA GLY A 532 -1.35 0.20 12.13
C GLY A 532 -0.20 1.19 12.41
N THR A 533 -0.06 2.22 11.59
CA THR A 533 0.90 3.32 11.77
C THR A 533 0.49 4.29 12.88
N GLN A 534 -0.80 4.51 13.06
CA GLN A 534 -1.33 5.54 13.98
C GLN A 534 -1.30 5.13 15.45
N VAL A 535 -1.26 3.83 15.76
CA VAL A 535 -1.15 3.35 17.15
C VAL A 535 0.06 2.44 17.33
N PRO A 536 0.14 1.20 16.78
CA PRO A 536 1.34 0.37 16.90
C PRO A 536 2.60 1.02 16.32
N GLY A 537 2.48 1.76 15.22
CA GLY A 537 3.57 2.54 14.61
C GLY A 537 4.17 3.61 15.52
N GLY A 538 3.48 3.97 16.59
CA GLY A 538 4.01 4.84 17.64
C GLY A 538 5.12 4.21 18.50
N PHE A 539 5.33 2.90 18.40
CA PHE A 539 6.40 2.22 19.12
C PHE A 539 7.80 2.54 18.55
N PRO A 540 8.08 2.34 17.25
CA PRO A 540 9.39 2.69 16.69
C PRO A 540 9.60 4.20 16.48
N CYS A 541 8.52 4.98 16.28
CA CYS A 541 8.57 6.39 15.91
C CYS A 541 7.36 7.15 16.46
N TYR A 542 7.51 8.45 16.77
CA TYR A 542 6.39 9.33 17.15
C TYR A 542 6.50 10.67 16.43
N GLY A 543 5.56 10.96 15.53
CA GLY A 543 5.50 12.18 14.72
C GLY A 543 4.80 11.96 13.38
N GLY A 544 4.23 13.00 12.79
CA GLY A 544 3.41 12.90 11.59
C GLY A 544 2.27 11.89 11.79
N GLN A 545 2.19 10.89 10.92
CA GLN A 545 1.19 9.82 11.02
C GLN A 545 1.53 8.78 12.11
N PHE A 546 2.82 8.60 12.45
CA PHE A 546 3.25 7.54 13.38
C PHE A 546 2.89 7.88 14.82
N GLY A 547 2.03 7.04 15.41
CA GLY A 547 1.52 7.24 16.76
C GLY A 547 0.50 8.37 16.89
N SER A 548 -0.04 8.88 15.80
CA SER A 548 -0.90 10.08 15.77
C SER A 548 -2.21 9.90 16.51
N GLU A 549 -2.74 8.69 16.67
CA GLU A 549 -3.94 8.42 17.47
C GLU A 549 -3.66 8.02 18.93
N LEU A 550 -2.40 7.87 19.33
CA LEU A 550 -2.08 7.62 20.75
C LEU A 550 -2.64 8.67 21.69
N PRO A 551 -2.61 10.00 21.37
CA PRO A 551 -3.25 11.02 22.21
C PRO A 551 -4.76 10.81 22.35
N LEU A 552 -5.43 10.44 21.24
CA LEU A 552 -6.87 10.22 21.21
C LEU A 552 -7.26 9.00 22.07
N VAL A 553 -6.60 7.86 21.82
CA VAL A 553 -6.80 6.64 22.61
C VAL A 553 -6.53 6.89 24.10
N TYR A 554 -5.43 7.56 24.43
CA TYR A 554 -5.06 7.85 25.81
C TYR A 554 -6.10 8.75 26.52
N ALA A 555 -6.51 9.83 25.88
CA ALA A 555 -7.44 10.80 26.45
C ALA A 555 -8.87 10.24 26.63
N LEU A 556 -9.27 9.30 25.78
CA LEU A 556 -10.62 8.74 25.75
C LEU A 556 -10.72 7.31 26.32
N ARG A 557 -9.62 6.69 26.75
CA ARG A 557 -9.54 5.29 27.19
C ARG A 557 -10.63 4.83 28.17
N ASN A 558 -11.16 5.76 28.97
CA ASN A 558 -12.22 5.45 29.96
C ASN A 558 -13.61 5.39 29.32
N ILE A 559 -13.82 6.03 28.19
CA ILE A 559 -15.12 6.12 27.50
C ILE A 559 -15.16 5.33 26.19
N LEU A 560 -14.02 4.89 25.66
CA LEU A 560 -13.98 4.02 24.49
C LEU A 560 -14.63 2.67 24.80
N ALA A 561 -15.43 2.20 23.87
CA ALA A 561 -15.97 0.85 23.87
C ALA A 561 -14.87 -0.15 23.47
N PHE A 562 -14.16 0.13 22.37
CA PHE A 562 -13.02 -0.66 21.88
C PHE A 562 -12.13 0.15 20.94
N VAL A 563 -10.96 -0.43 20.65
CA VAL A 563 -10.01 0.00 19.63
C VAL A 563 -9.71 -1.21 18.74
N ASP A 564 -9.97 -1.11 17.46
CA ASP A 564 -9.73 -2.14 16.45
C ASP A 564 -8.70 -1.67 15.43
N VAL A 565 -7.46 -2.04 15.66
CA VAL A 565 -6.35 -1.62 14.80
C VAL A 565 -6.47 -2.27 13.42
N GLN A 566 -6.31 -1.47 12.36
CA GLN A 566 -6.13 -1.95 11.00
C GLN A 566 -4.73 -2.59 10.88
N ASP A 567 -4.64 -3.91 11.15
CA ASP A 567 -3.39 -4.66 11.09
C ASP A 567 -3.04 -5.12 9.65
N TYR A 568 -3.46 -4.32 8.66
CA TYR A 568 -3.26 -4.51 7.23
C TYR A 568 -2.87 -3.17 6.58
N ASN A 569 -2.42 -3.19 5.33
CA ASN A 569 -1.92 -1.99 4.62
C ASN A 569 -0.91 -1.20 5.47
N THR A 570 0.02 -1.90 6.09
CA THR A 570 0.94 -1.31 7.05
C THR A 570 2.34 -1.88 6.83
N PRO A 571 3.38 -1.05 6.98
CA PRO A 571 4.76 -1.50 6.83
C PRO A 571 5.15 -2.49 7.95
N PRO A 572 6.32 -3.14 7.82
CA PRO A 572 6.87 -3.96 8.89
C PRO A 572 7.01 -3.16 10.20
N LEU A 573 6.67 -3.80 11.31
CA LEU A 573 6.78 -3.20 12.64
C LEU A 573 7.63 -4.05 13.57
N GLU A 574 8.15 -3.41 14.61
CA GLU A 574 8.91 -4.07 15.68
C GLU A 574 7.94 -4.55 16.78
N GLY A 575 8.11 -5.81 17.20
CA GLY A 575 7.43 -6.33 18.38
C GLY A 575 8.15 -6.00 19.69
N LEU A 576 7.49 -6.21 20.83
CA LEU A 576 8.08 -5.98 22.17
C LEU A 576 9.34 -6.83 22.45
N ASP A 577 9.54 -7.92 21.71
CA ASP A 577 10.75 -8.74 21.78
C ASP A 577 11.94 -8.09 21.05
N GLY A 578 11.71 -7.03 20.30
CA GLY A 578 12.69 -6.32 19.51
C GLY A 578 13.00 -7.01 18.18
N GLU A 579 12.07 -7.80 17.65
CA GLU A 579 12.17 -8.42 16.33
C GLU A 579 11.20 -7.74 15.36
N ILE A 580 11.51 -7.83 14.07
CA ILE A 580 10.74 -7.21 12.99
C ILE A 580 9.76 -8.23 12.42
N TYR A 581 8.50 -7.82 12.26
CA TYR A 581 7.41 -8.66 11.75
C TYR A 581 6.74 -8.01 10.55
N GLN A 582 6.35 -8.85 9.58
CA GLN A 582 5.66 -8.45 8.35
C GLN A 582 4.15 -8.62 8.52
N SER A 583 3.36 -7.66 8.01
CA SER A 583 1.89 -7.73 7.99
C SER A 583 1.36 -9.04 7.38
N HIS A 584 0.11 -9.38 7.65
CA HIS A 584 -0.56 -10.60 7.20
C HIS A 584 0.01 -11.91 7.77
N THR A 585 0.80 -11.85 8.84
CA THR A 585 1.34 -13.04 9.53
C THR A 585 0.80 -13.16 10.96
N VAL A 586 0.71 -14.39 11.47
CA VAL A 586 0.29 -14.64 12.87
C VAL A 586 1.21 -13.94 13.87
N ASP A 587 2.51 -13.92 13.58
CA ASP A 587 3.50 -13.28 14.44
C ASP A 587 3.35 -11.77 14.49
N TYR A 588 3.08 -11.14 13.35
CA TYR A 588 2.80 -9.70 13.26
C TYR A 588 1.56 -9.34 14.08
N LEU A 589 0.45 -10.03 13.84
CA LEU A 589 -0.83 -9.79 14.52
C LEU A 589 -0.71 -9.98 16.06
N ALA A 590 0.06 -10.97 16.49
CA ALA A 590 0.32 -11.17 17.91
C ALA A 590 1.24 -10.10 18.50
N ALA A 591 2.26 -9.65 17.74
CA ALA A 591 3.21 -8.64 18.18
C ALA A 591 2.57 -7.26 18.29
N THR A 592 1.83 -6.80 17.28
CA THR A 592 1.15 -5.49 17.26
C THR A 592 0.06 -5.42 18.32
N MET A 593 -0.71 -6.48 18.46
CA MET A 593 -1.74 -6.59 19.49
C MET A 593 -1.16 -6.53 20.91
N GLU A 594 -0.02 -7.21 21.13
CA GLU A 594 0.58 -7.19 22.47
C GLU A 594 1.15 -5.81 22.84
N LEU A 595 1.47 -4.94 21.88
CA LEU A 595 1.78 -3.52 22.17
C LEU A 595 0.64 -2.86 22.95
N LEU A 596 -0.60 -3.00 22.48
CA LEU A 596 -1.76 -2.41 23.14
C LEU A 596 -2.09 -3.09 24.48
N LEU A 597 -1.90 -4.41 24.54
CA LEU A 597 -2.25 -5.22 25.72
C LEU A 597 -1.20 -5.18 26.83
N HIS A 598 0.04 -4.82 26.53
CA HIS A 598 1.14 -4.74 27.48
C HIS A 598 1.54 -3.29 27.80
N GLY A 599 1.33 -2.37 26.85
CA GLY A 599 1.89 -1.03 26.85
C GLY A 599 3.32 -1.02 26.28
N PHE A 600 3.78 0.16 25.88
CA PHE A 600 5.08 0.32 25.20
C PHE A 600 5.66 1.72 25.37
N ASP A 601 6.96 1.85 25.13
CA ASP A 601 7.68 3.11 25.12
C ASP A 601 7.54 3.78 23.76
N VAL A 602 6.80 4.89 23.68
CA VAL A 602 6.51 5.62 22.44
C VAL A 602 7.79 6.22 21.86
N GLY A 603 8.05 5.95 20.58
CA GLY A 603 9.29 6.35 19.91
C GLY A 603 10.55 5.70 20.48
N GLY A 604 10.40 4.63 21.27
CA GLY A 604 11.49 4.01 22.03
C GLY A 604 11.96 4.85 23.22
N ASN A 605 11.17 5.83 23.69
CA ASN A 605 11.50 6.70 24.81
C ASN A 605 10.86 6.18 26.13
N PRO A 606 11.66 5.66 27.11
CA PRO A 606 11.12 5.12 28.36
C PRO A 606 10.36 6.14 29.22
N GLN A 607 10.53 7.44 28.98
CA GLN A 607 9.76 8.50 29.67
C GLN A 607 8.36 8.69 29.08
N MET A 608 8.14 8.14 27.89
CA MET A 608 6.90 8.26 27.12
C MET A 608 6.14 6.92 27.08
N PHE A 609 5.96 6.30 28.23
CA PHE A 609 5.27 5.01 28.29
C PHE A 609 3.76 5.15 28.03
N PHE A 610 3.27 4.45 27.00
CA PHE A 610 1.84 4.28 26.72
C PHE A 610 1.31 3.09 27.52
N PRO A 611 0.32 3.31 28.41
CA PRO A 611 -0.15 2.26 29.30
C PRO A 611 -0.97 1.20 28.56
N PRO A 612 -1.03 -0.05 29.06
CA PRO A 612 -1.86 -1.10 28.48
C PRO A 612 -3.33 -0.72 28.46
N LEU A 613 -4.02 -1.11 27.41
CA LEU A 613 -5.48 -1.07 27.35
C LEU A 613 -6.07 -2.32 28.01
N PRO A 614 -7.27 -2.22 28.61
CA PRO A 614 -8.02 -3.40 29.03
C PRO A 614 -8.25 -4.33 27.84
N ALA A 615 -8.01 -5.62 28.00
CA ALA A 615 -8.07 -6.57 26.91
C ALA A 615 -9.46 -6.68 26.28
N ASP A 616 -10.51 -6.44 27.05
CA ASP A 616 -11.90 -6.38 26.59
C ASP A 616 -12.25 -5.14 25.75
N LYS A 617 -11.25 -4.27 25.52
CA LYS A 617 -11.36 -3.12 24.60
C LYS A 617 -10.45 -3.24 23.38
N VAL A 618 -9.73 -4.34 23.21
CA VAL A 618 -8.75 -4.50 22.13
C VAL A 618 -9.26 -5.52 21.12
N VAL A 619 -9.24 -5.14 19.85
CA VAL A 619 -9.73 -5.89 18.70
C VAL A 619 -8.63 -5.96 17.65
N VAL A 620 -8.52 -7.08 16.95
CA VAL A 620 -7.54 -7.32 15.88
C VAL A 620 -8.23 -7.12 14.55
N GLY A 621 -7.72 -6.22 13.69
CA GLY A 621 -8.28 -5.93 12.39
C GLY A 621 -7.66 -6.75 11.26
N PHE A 622 -8.50 -7.17 10.32
CA PHE A 622 -8.14 -8.03 9.18
C PHE A 622 -8.72 -7.53 7.87
N LEU A 623 -8.04 -7.85 6.78
CA LEU A 623 -8.47 -7.50 5.42
C LEU A 623 -8.94 -8.77 4.68
N ALA A 624 -10.22 -8.84 4.35
CA ALA A 624 -10.78 -9.94 3.57
C ALA A 624 -10.18 -9.98 2.16
N GLY A 625 -9.86 -11.18 1.68
CA GLY A 625 -9.21 -11.38 0.39
C GLY A 625 -7.68 -11.41 0.47
N TYR A 626 -7.08 -10.75 1.46
CA TYR A 626 -5.63 -10.79 1.74
C TYR A 626 -5.32 -11.71 2.91
N ASP A 627 -5.95 -11.48 4.07
CA ASP A 627 -5.80 -12.36 5.23
C ASP A 627 -6.59 -13.64 5.03
N LYS A 628 -5.90 -14.77 5.06
CA LYS A 628 -6.57 -16.07 4.98
C LYS A 628 -7.30 -16.35 6.29
N PRO A 629 -8.54 -16.90 6.26
CA PRO A 629 -9.28 -17.23 7.49
C PRO A 629 -8.49 -18.08 8.49
N ASP A 630 -7.61 -18.97 8.01
CA ASP A 630 -6.77 -19.79 8.89
C ASP A 630 -5.68 -18.98 9.61
N VAL A 631 -5.12 -17.94 8.99
CA VAL A 631 -4.17 -17.02 9.66
C VAL A 631 -4.90 -16.28 10.78
N ILE A 632 -6.08 -15.75 10.49
CA ILE A 632 -6.93 -15.06 11.48
C ILE A 632 -7.24 -15.98 12.66
N ARG A 633 -7.69 -17.19 12.37
CA ARG A 633 -8.03 -18.19 13.41
C ARG A 633 -6.82 -18.56 14.28
N GLN A 634 -5.65 -18.72 13.68
CA GLN A 634 -4.41 -19.02 14.40
C GLN A 634 -3.96 -17.85 15.26
N ALA A 635 -4.04 -16.61 14.73
CA ALA A 635 -3.72 -15.39 15.48
C ALA A 635 -4.65 -15.25 16.70
N MET A 636 -5.96 -15.34 16.48
CA MET A 636 -6.94 -15.25 17.58
C MET A 636 -6.74 -16.36 18.62
N GLN A 637 -6.51 -17.61 18.18
CA GLN A 637 -6.18 -18.70 19.11
C GLN A 637 -4.93 -18.38 19.95
N TYR A 638 -3.88 -17.87 19.29
CA TYR A 638 -2.63 -17.56 19.97
C TYR A 638 -2.82 -16.41 20.97
N ILE A 639 -3.42 -15.31 20.54
CA ILE A 639 -3.66 -14.13 21.38
C ILE A 639 -4.54 -14.48 22.59
N ILE A 640 -5.65 -15.17 22.37
CA ILE A 640 -6.63 -15.48 23.44
C ILE A 640 -6.09 -16.54 24.41
N THR A 641 -5.46 -17.59 23.91
CA THR A 641 -5.15 -18.78 24.71
C THR A 641 -3.66 -18.96 25.03
N GLY A 642 -2.78 -18.19 24.41
CA GLY A 642 -1.33 -18.36 24.50
C GLY A 642 -0.80 -19.60 23.76
N LYS A 643 -1.65 -20.33 23.03
CA LYS A 643 -1.25 -21.54 22.28
C LYS A 643 -0.80 -21.14 20.87
N ALA A 644 0.50 -20.97 20.69
CA ALA A 644 1.09 -20.64 19.39
C ALA A 644 0.98 -21.79 18.38
N SER A 645 0.89 -21.43 17.09
CA SER A 645 1.08 -22.37 15.99
C SER A 645 2.53 -22.89 15.97
N ARG A 646 2.72 -24.09 15.38
CA ARG A 646 4.07 -24.64 15.23
C ARG A 646 4.90 -23.69 14.35
N GLY A 647 6.05 -23.24 14.87
CA GLY A 647 6.96 -22.35 14.15
C GLY A 647 6.74 -20.86 14.40
N ALA A 648 5.77 -20.48 15.27
CA ALA A 648 5.61 -19.08 15.66
C ALA A 648 6.90 -18.50 16.25
N ALA A 649 7.35 -17.39 15.66
CA ALA A 649 8.58 -16.69 16.06
C ALA A 649 8.32 -15.78 17.27
N TYR A 650 7.24 -14.99 17.21
CA TYR A 650 6.84 -14.11 18.31
C TYR A 650 6.39 -14.91 19.53
N LYS A 651 6.81 -14.48 20.70
CA LYS A 651 6.43 -15.09 21.98
C LYS A 651 5.70 -14.08 22.84
N LEU A 652 4.40 -14.32 23.06
CA LEU A 652 3.60 -13.51 23.97
C LEU A 652 4.27 -13.42 25.34
N ARG A 653 4.38 -12.22 25.89
CA ARG A 653 4.92 -11.96 27.23
C ARG A 653 4.02 -12.54 28.30
N LYS A 654 2.71 -12.50 28.09
CA LYS A 654 1.74 -13.10 29.00
C LYS A 654 1.56 -14.58 28.71
N ARG A 655 2.10 -15.43 29.58
CA ARG A 655 1.88 -16.87 29.50
C ARG A 655 0.39 -17.19 29.63
N GLY A 656 -0.18 -17.93 28.66
CA GLY A 656 -1.61 -18.23 28.62
C GLY A 656 -2.46 -17.19 27.86
N GLY A 657 -1.82 -16.18 27.27
CA GLY A 657 -2.47 -15.21 26.39
C GLY A 657 -3.38 -14.21 27.12
N TYR A 658 -4.30 -13.63 26.35
CA TYR A 658 -5.19 -12.57 26.80
C TYR A 658 -6.66 -13.00 26.61
N PRO A 659 -7.19 -13.87 27.47
CA PRO A 659 -8.52 -14.47 27.30
C PRO A 659 -9.69 -13.47 27.39
N ALA A 660 -9.44 -12.21 27.72
CA ALA A 660 -10.44 -11.16 27.72
C ALA A 660 -10.40 -10.29 26.45
N THR A 661 -9.52 -10.55 25.48
CA THR A 661 -9.49 -9.78 24.19
C THR A 661 -10.87 -9.79 23.56
N LEU A 662 -11.34 -8.59 23.13
CA LEU A 662 -12.74 -8.44 22.68
C LEU A 662 -13.05 -9.27 21.43
N GLY A 663 -12.14 -9.34 20.47
CA GLY A 663 -12.39 -10.17 19.29
C GLY A 663 -11.63 -9.75 18.04
N ALA A 664 -12.27 -9.96 16.90
CA ALA A 664 -11.72 -9.70 15.57
C ALA A 664 -12.64 -8.78 14.77
N MET A 665 -12.03 -7.87 14.00
CA MET A 665 -12.73 -7.00 13.05
C MET A 665 -12.32 -7.40 11.63
N LEU A 666 -13.24 -7.30 10.67
CA LEU A 666 -13.00 -7.59 9.27
C LEU A 666 -13.46 -6.44 8.35
N TRP A 667 -12.61 -5.97 7.53
CA TRP A 667 -12.91 -5.17 6.35
C TRP A 667 -13.00 -6.10 5.14
N THR A 668 -14.20 -6.52 4.56
CA THR A 668 -15.55 -6.08 4.91
C THR A 668 -16.52 -7.27 5.00
N ILE A 669 -17.70 -7.03 5.57
CA ILE A 669 -18.86 -7.96 5.50
C ILE A 669 -19.27 -8.17 4.04
N ASP A 670 -19.16 -7.15 3.17
CA ASP A 670 -19.44 -7.27 1.74
C ASP A 670 -18.54 -8.28 1.05
N ALA A 671 -17.26 -8.33 1.42
CA ALA A 671 -16.32 -9.33 0.92
C ALA A 671 -16.65 -10.73 1.46
N ASP A 672 -17.01 -10.86 2.74
CA ASP A 672 -17.46 -12.11 3.34
C ASP A 672 -18.74 -12.63 2.65
N HIS A 673 -19.72 -11.76 2.39
CA HIS A 673 -20.93 -12.09 1.64
C HIS A 673 -20.61 -12.61 0.23
N ARG A 674 -19.70 -11.94 -0.49
CA ARG A 674 -19.26 -12.37 -1.82
C ARG A 674 -18.59 -13.76 -1.80
N GLU A 675 -17.88 -14.09 -0.72
CA GLU A 675 -17.25 -15.38 -0.51
C GLU A 675 -18.16 -16.40 0.21
N ASN A 676 -19.49 -16.23 0.12
CA ASN A 676 -20.49 -17.11 0.75
C ASN A 676 -20.28 -17.26 2.27
N TYR A 677 -20.00 -16.13 2.95
CA TYR A 677 -19.82 -16.05 4.39
C TYR A 677 -18.65 -16.92 4.91
N ARG A 678 -17.62 -17.07 4.11
CA ARG A 678 -16.45 -17.92 4.44
C ARG A 678 -15.75 -17.47 5.71
N TYR A 679 -15.54 -16.15 5.86
CA TYR A 679 -14.86 -15.58 7.04
C TYR A 679 -15.74 -15.73 8.28
N SER A 680 -16.95 -15.22 8.27
CA SER A 680 -17.85 -15.26 9.42
C SER A 680 -18.17 -16.69 9.85
N ASN A 681 -18.35 -17.63 8.91
CA ASN A 681 -18.63 -19.03 9.22
C ASN A 681 -17.44 -19.80 9.82
N LEU A 682 -16.21 -19.35 9.58
CA LEU A 682 -15.01 -19.98 10.15
C LEU A 682 -14.55 -19.30 11.46
N ILE A 683 -14.62 -17.98 11.52
CA ILE A 683 -14.08 -17.18 12.63
C ILE A 683 -15.11 -17.04 13.76
N GLY A 684 -16.38 -16.74 13.43
CA GLY A 684 -17.44 -16.52 14.42
C GLY A 684 -17.61 -17.70 15.39
N PRO A 685 -17.85 -18.94 14.92
CA PRO A 685 -17.99 -20.10 15.81
C PRO A 685 -16.77 -20.35 16.68
N GLN A 686 -15.56 -20.04 16.20
CA GLN A 686 -14.35 -20.18 17.01
C GLN A 686 -14.30 -19.13 18.12
N LEU A 687 -14.57 -17.86 17.82
CA LEU A 687 -14.61 -16.78 18.82
C LEU A 687 -15.68 -17.07 19.88
N HIS A 688 -16.89 -17.41 19.43
CA HIS A 688 -18.01 -17.72 20.32
C HIS A 688 -17.76 -18.98 21.16
N GLY A 689 -16.92 -19.91 20.69
CA GLY A 689 -16.56 -21.14 21.37
C GLY A 689 -15.51 -21.00 22.47
N TYR A 690 -14.82 -19.87 22.60
CA TYR A 690 -13.84 -19.66 23.66
C TYR A 690 -14.48 -19.44 25.05
N GLY A 691 -15.79 -19.31 25.17
CA GLY A 691 -16.57 -19.37 26.39
C GLY A 691 -16.01 -18.61 27.61
N GLU A 692 -16.77 -18.49 28.68
CA GLU A 692 -16.25 -17.94 29.94
C GLU A 692 -15.09 -18.81 30.47
N VAL A 693 -13.93 -18.18 30.62
CA VAL A 693 -12.87 -18.75 31.48
C VAL A 693 -13.40 -18.69 32.91
N ARG A 694 -13.77 -19.86 33.44
CA ARG A 694 -14.15 -20.04 34.85
C ARG A 694 -12.95 -19.82 35.75
#